data_9192c4cc59ff40bad5476cd3d6193334
#
_entry.id   9192c4cc59ff40bad5476cd3d6193334
#
_cell.length_a   1.000
_cell.length_b   1.000
_cell.length_c   1.000
_cell.angle_alpha   90.00
_cell.angle_beta   90.00
_cell.angle_gamma   90.00
#
_symmetry.space_group_name_H-M   'P 1'
#
loop_
_entity.id
_entity.type
_entity.pdbx_description
1 polymer ?
#
loop_
_entity_poly.entity_id
_entity_poly.type
_entity_poly.pdbx_seq_one_letter_code
_entity_poly.pdbx_strand_id
1 'polypeptide(L)'
;MNFFQKSACLLFMTFVFVAVGMGRTKSGYSVVLNEGWFVQSSEKTPAKGEEISRAGFSTAGWHAAPVPGTVLGALVRNNVYRDIYMGKNFERIPTDPFKGSWWYRTEFSVADDPAHNLFRLQFDGINYRANIWLNGKLVAGADKAAGAFRRFDFDVTGLLKPGTKNALAVEIFPPQPGDLTLGFVDWNPKPPDKNMGLWREVRLIRTGPVSLHFPFVKTRVDLDTLKEARLEVSGEVRNNTRTRVSGVLEGRIERVRFSRPVELGPGETKLVLFTPTDTPQLVIENPRLWWSHDFGTPELYDLQLEFRAGGVISDSQRVRFGIREVSDYFNEAGYRGYKLNGKKILIRGGGWVDELLLDSRYKKVEAEVKYARHMNLNTLRLEGFWGENEDLYDLCDENGILLMAGWSCQWEWENYFGKPTDEYGGIKTPEQIKLAGQSWKDQVKWLRNHPSIFVWLMGSDLLPRPALEKEFIRILSVEDPTRPSLISAGGKVSPLTGKSGVKMNGPYDYVPPDYWYLDTKHGGAFGFNTETGPGPQVPLVESLKRFIPAKDLWPVNDIWYYHCARGEFNTLGRYNEAMARRLGAAANLEEYGLKAQFLNYEGMRAMFEAFAANKFTATGIIQWMYNSAWPKLWWQLYDYYLMPTGAFYGARKACEPLHIVYAYGKDEIVVVNSTLGDQHDLRATALVLNFDMTNKFSKEWTVSLAPNEAQTIFTLPDLPGLSPTYFLDLRLFDRDGRPLSSNFYSLSTKPDVLDEAKTEWFVTPVKDYADMTALNGLPPVRLKTGYRFGKEGATDVVAVELENPTSSIAFMVELRLVKDKSGQSVLPIFWEDNYFSLLPGEKKTLRGAFAAEDLGGEKPVLKISGWNVK
;
A
#
# COMPACT_ATOMS: atom_id res chain seq x y z
N MET A 1 -41.59 47.45 44.93
CA MET A 1 -41.50 46.27 45.79
C MET A 1 -40.49 45.32 45.14
N ASN A 2 -39.33 45.26 45.73
CA ASN A 2 -38.14 44.54 45.17
C ASN A 2 -38.23 43.05 45.33
N PHE A 3 -37.78 42.28 44.37
CA PHE A 3 -37.32 40.93 44.56
C PHE A 3 -35.98 40.73 43.86
N PHE A 4 -34.97 40.49 44.72
CA PHE A 4 -33.63 40.05 44.34
C PHE A 4 -33.67 38.61 43.78
N GLN A 5 -33.19 38.38 42.61
CA GLN A 5 -32.79 37.05 42.15
C GLN A 5 -31.30 36.86 42.29
N LYS A 6 -30.90 35.94 43.15
CA LYS A 6 -29.57 35.43 43.24
C LYS A 6 -29.32 34.45 42.11
N SER A 7 -28.39 34.75 41.22
CA SER A 7 -27.90 33.82 40.22
C SER A 7 -26.85 32.90 40.89
N ALA A 8 -27.17 31.60 40.97
CA ALA A 8 -26.19 30.58 41.30
C ALA A 8 -25.53 30.12 40.02
N CYS A 9 -24.22 30.43 39.87
CA CYS A 9 -23.39 29.81 38.82
C CYS A 9 -23.16 28.34 39.16
N LEU A 10 -23.87 27.45 38.43
CA LEU A 10 -23.52 26.04 38.38
C LEU A 10 -22.38 25.86 37.37
N LEU A 11 -21.19 25.58 37.87
CA LEU A 11 -20.11 25.07 37.02
C LEU A 11 -20.46 23.66 36.57
N PHE A 12 -20.92 23.51 35.34
CA PHE A 12 -20.96 22.21 34.67
C PHE A 12 -19.53 21.85 34.27
N MET A 13 -18.88 21.00 35.05
CA MET A 13 -17.71 20.23 34.63
C MET A 13 -18.21 19.20 33.59
N THR A 14 -18.14 19.57 32.36
CA THR A 14 -18.27 18.64 31.24
C THR A 14 -17.04 17.70 31.26
N PHE A 15 -17.20 16.52 31.85
CA PHE A 15 -16.30 15.41 31.55
C PHE A 15 -16.48 15.04 30.10
N VAL A 16 -15.59 15.55 29.25
CA VAL A 16 -15.41 15.02 27.91
C VAL A 16 -14.77 13.63 28.07
N PHE A 17 -15.59 12.60 28.02
CA PHE A 17 -15.09 11.26 27.73
C PHE A 17 -14.53 11.30 26.29
N VAL A 18 -13.26 11.62 26.15
CA VAL A 18 -12.52 11.30 24.94
C VAL A 18 -12.51 9.78 24.86
N ALA A 19 -13.25 9.22 23.93
CA ALA A 19 -13.09 7.84 23.54
C ALA A 19 -11.65 7.72 23.03
N VAL A 20 -10.77 7.27 23.90
CA VAL A 20 -9.42 6.85 23.54
C VAL A 20 -9.63 5.71 22.54
N GLY A 21 -9.36 5.98 21.28
CA GLY A 21 -9.21 4.93 20.30
C GLY A 21 -8.26 3.92 20.94
N MET A 22 -8.73 2.71 21.17
CA MET A 22 -7.90 1.61 21.67
C MET A 22 -6.88 1.29 20.59
N GLY A 23 -5.76 2.04 20.61
CA GLY A 23 -4.55 1.56 19.96
C GLY A 23 -4.27 0.20 20.56
N ARG A 24 -4.20 -0.82 19.70
CA ARG A 24 -3.94 -2.22 20.10
C ARG A 24 -2.57 -2.27 20.75
N THR A 25 -2.51 -2.12 22.07
CA THR A 25 -1.26 -2.17 22.84
C THR A 25 -0.75 -3.60 22.82
N LYS A 26 0.38 -3.82 22.20
CA LYS A 26 1.06 -5.13 22.12
C LYS A 26 1.65 -5.59 23.47
N SER A 27 1.84 -4.67 24.40
CA SER A 27 2.20 -4.92 25.80
C SER A 27 1.14 -4.28 26.69
N GLY A 28 0.69 -4.98 27.70
CA GLY A 28 -0.22 -4.44 28.72
C GLY A 28 0.33 -3.25 29.49
N TYR A 29 1.61 -2.93 29.31
CA TYR A 29 2.36 -1.91 30.04
C TYR A 29 3.10 -0.92 29.12
N SER A 30 2.73 -0.82 27.85
CA SER A 30 3.28 0.15 26.89
C SER A 30 2.29 1.27 26.63
N VAL A 31 2.78 2.52 26.63
CA VAL A 31 2.00 3.73 26.31
C VAL A 31 2.66 4.42 25.13
N VAL A 32 1.90 4.65 24.06
CA VAL A 32 2.34 5.45 22.92
C VAL A 32 2.25 6.92 23.29
N LEU A 33 3.34 7.65 23.18
CA LEU A 33 3.40 9.10 23.42
C LEU A 33 3.09 9.82 22.09
N ASN A 34 1.83 9.90 21.71
CA ASN A 34 1.36 10.47 20.43
C ASN A 34 0.66 11.82 20.57
N GLU A 35 0.46 12.30 21.78
CA GLU A 35 -0.26 13.55 22.07
C GLU A 35 0.61 14.59 22.81
N GLY A 36 0.19 15.85 22.73
CA GLY A 36 0.80 16.93 23.47
C GLY A 36 2.21 17.33 23.02
N TRP A 37 2.59 16.96 21.78
CA TRP A 37 3.87 17.35 21.23
C TRP A 37 3.82 18.73 20.59
N PHE A 38 4.93 19.44 20.75
CA PHE A 38 5.20 20.74 20.15
C PHE A 38 6.56 20.71 19.46
N VAL A 39 6.70 21.49 18.38
CA VAL A 39 7.93 21.59 17.60
C VAL A 39 8.36 23.05 17.41
N GLN A 40 9.68 23.31 17.49
CA GLN A 40 10.28 24.62 17.22
C GLN A 40 11.72 24.48 16.74
N SER A 41 12.15 25.39 15.86
CA SER A 41 13.53 25.47 15.42
C SER A 41 14.47 25.79 16.61
N SER A 42 15.63 25.15 16.64
CA SER A 42 16.67 25.43 17.65
C SER A 42 17.19 26.87 17.54
N GLU A 43 17.20 27.46 16.36
CA GLU A 43 17.58 28.87 16.14
C GLU A 43 16.67 29.85 16.89
N LYS A 44 15.37 29.48 17.03
CA LYS A 44 14.37 30.30 17.77
C LYS A 44 14.28 29.93 19.26
N THR A 45 15.04 28.92 19.69
CA THR A 45 14.99 28.38 21.06
C THR A 45 16.38 28.36 21.67
N PRO A 46 16.84 29.46 22.27
CA PRO A 46 18.18 29.56 22.85
C PRO A 46 18.41 28.66 24.05
N ALA A 47 17.34 28.18 24.70
CA ALA A 47 17.40 27.24 25.80
C ALA A 47 18.05 25.92 25.41
N LYS A 48 18.77 25.29 26.35
CA LYS A 48 19.41 23.97 26.10
C LYS A 48 18.46 22.82 26.46
N GLY A 49 18.75 21.63 25.96
CA GLY A 49 17.96 20.42 26.23
C GLY A 49 17.72 20.16 27.72
N GLU A 50 18.67 20.50 28.58
CA GLU A 50 18.51 20.42 30.03
C GLU A 50 17.34 21.27 30.55
N GLU A 51 17.13 22.45 29.98
CA GLU A 51 16.05 23.36 30.39
C GLU A 51 14.74 22.99 29.70
N ILE A 52 14.78 22.73 28.36
CA ILE A 52 13.62 22.38 27.53
C ILE A 52 12.92 21.13 28.06
N SER A 53 13.69 20.17 28.56
CA SER A 53 13.15 18.88 29.08
C SER A 53 12.74 18.95 30.55
N ARG A 54 12.53 20.14 31.14
CA ARG A 54 11.93 20.29 32.48
C ARG A 54 10.43 20.48 32.38
N ALA A 55 9.69 19.92 33.32
CA ALA A 55 8.26 20.14 33.43
C ALA A 55 7.96 21.62 33.65
N GLY A 56 6.94 22.13 32.93
CA GLY A 56 6.56 23.56 33.01
C GLY A 56 7.38 24.49 32.10
N PHE A 57 8.31 23.98 31.28
CA PHE A 57 8.97 24.82 30.27
C PHE A 57 7.92 25.36 29.29
N SER A 58 7.97 26.67 29.00
CA SER A 58 7.01 27.34 28.15
C SER A 58 7.21 26.97 26.66
N THR A 59 6.17 26.46 26.06
CA THR A 59 6.07 26.20 24.58
C THR A 59 5.28 27.32 23.89
N ALA A 60 5.19 28.50 24.46
CA ALA A 60 4.56 29.66 23.82
C ALA A 60 5.27 29.98 22.48
N GLY A 61 4.50 30.06 21.39
CA GLY A 61 5.04 30.27 20.06
C GLY A 61 5.61 29.01 19.38
N TRP A 62 5.51 27.84 20.00
CA TRP A 62 5.82 26.56 19.36
C TRP A 62 4.61 26.06 18.56
N HIS A 63 4.85 25.25 17.54
CA HIS A 63 3.81 24.64 16.72
C HIS A 63 3.40 23.29 17.30
N ALA A 64 2.10 22.99 17.33
CA ALA A 64 1.63 21.65 17.68
C ALA A 64 2.15 20.64 16.63
N ALA A 65 2.69 19.51 17.07
CA ALA A 65 3.26 18.49 16.19
C ALA A 65 2.52 17.17 16.35
N PRO A 66 2.21 16.49 15.24
CA PRO A 66 1.88 15.07 15.30
C PRO A 66 3.15 14.25 15.60
N VAL A 67 3.01 13.16 16.34
CA VAL A 67 4.03 12.12 16.46
C VAL A 67 3.29 10.77 16.37
N PRO A 68 3.54 10.00 15.32
CA PRO A 68 4.51 10.17 14.24
C PRO A 68 4.32 11.40 13.38
N GLY A 69 5.42 11.92 12.80
CA GLY A 69 5.34 13.03 11.85
C GLY A 69 6.68 13.74 11.61
N THR A 70 6.68 14.58 10.58
CA THR A 70 7.84 15.37 10.17
C THR A 70 7.71 16.82 10.61
N VAL A 71 8.83 17.55 10.60
CA VAL A 71 8.83 19.01 10.89
C VAL A 71 7.97 19.74 9.88
N LEU A 72 8.15 19.49 8.58
CA LEU A 72 7.35 20.14 7.53
C LEU A 72 5.86 19.78 7.67
N GLY A 73 5.53 18.52 7.93
CA GLY A 73 4.15 18.07 8.16
C GLY A 73 3.50 18.84 9.33
N ALA A 74 4.22 19.05 10.43
CA ALA A 74 3.74 19.86 11.55
C ALA A 74 3.50 21.32 11.14
N LEU A 75 4.41 21.94 10.38
CA LEU A 75 4.26 23.34 9.94
C LEU A 75 3.09 23.50 8.96
N VAL A 76 2.86 22.54 8.07
CA VAL A 76 1.70 22.53 7.17
C VAL A 76 0.40 22.43 7.94
N ARG A 77 0.32 21.53 8.92
CA ARG A 77 -0.88 21.39 9.79
C ARG A 77 -1.19 22.65 10.60
N ASN A 78 -0.16 23.45 10.93
CA ASN A 78 -0.30 24.73 11.63
C ASN A 78 -0.50 25.91 10.66
N ASN A 79 -0.76 25.67 9.37
CA ASN A 79 -0.97 26.69 8.33
C ASN A 79 0.21 27.67 8.15
N VAL A 80 1.43 27.30 8.54
CA VAL A 80 2.65 28.07 8.23
C VAL A 80 2.87 28.05 6.71
N TYR A 81 2.70 26.87 6.08
CA TYR A 81 2.67 26.72 4.64
C TYR A 81 1.29 26.21 4.23
N ARG A 82 0.66 26.90 3.27
CA ARG A 82 -0.72 26.61 2.81
C ARG A 82 -0.74 26.19 1.36
N ASP A 83 -1.76 25.40 0.99
CA ASP A 83 -2.02 24.99 -0.38
C ASP A 83 -0.75 24.51 -1.11
N ILE A 84 0.07 23.75 -0.38
CA ILE A 84 1.42 23.37 -0.82
C ILE A 84 1.44 22.61 -2.14
N TYR A 85 0.37 21.91 -2.46
CA TYR A 85 0.24 21.13 -3.69
C TYR A 85 -0.47 21.89 -4.84
N MET A 86 -0.93 23.15 -4.60
CA MET A 86 -1.54 23.95 -5.65
C MET A 86 -0.46 24.48 -6.60
N GLY A 87 -0.50 24.06 -7.87
CA GLY A 87 0.48 24.45 -8.88
C GLY A 87 1.90 24.12 -8.43
N LYS A 88 2.79 25.10 -8.42
CA LYS A 88 4.20 24.97 -8.00
C LYS A 88 4.48 25.52 -6.58
N ASN A 89 3.46 25.58 -5.72
CA ASN A 89 3.64 26.14 -4.37
C ASN A 89 4.65 25.35 -3.52
N PHE A 90 4.78 24.04 -3.75
CA PHE A 90 5.73 23.21 -3.02
C PHE A 90 7.18 23.67 -3.19
N GLU A 91 7.56 24.13 -4.38
CA GLU A 91 8.90 24.65 -4.66
C GLU A 91 9.19 25.99 -3.97
N ARG A 92 8.15 26.70 -3.50
CA ARG A 92 8.29 27.99 -2.81
C ARG A 92 8.55 27.85 -1.33
N ILE A 93 8.46 26.63 -0.79
CA ILE A 93 8.78 26.38 0.62
C ILE A 93 10.29 26.56 0.80
N PRO A 94 10.74 27.49 1.65
CA PRO A 94 12.17 27.76 1.82
C PRO A 94 12.88 26.55 2.45
N THR A 95 14.11 26.30 2.04
CA THR A 95 14.96 25.22 2.60
C THR A 95 15.75 25.65 3.82
N ASP A 96 16.02 26.96 3.97
CA ASP A 96 16.89 27.50 5.04
C ASP A 96 16.42 27.14 6.45
N PRO A 97 15.11 27.19 6.80
CA PRO A 97 14.65 26.82 8.13
C PRO A 97 14.94 25.36 8.54
N PHE A 98 15.22 24.50 7.55
CA PHE A 98 15.45 23.06 7.78
C PHE A 98 16.93 22.67 7.72
N LYS A 99 17.85 23.64 7.64
CA LYS A 99 19.31 23.41 7.72
C LYS A 99 19.79 23.17 9.14
N GLY A 100 19.10 23.77 10.12
CA GLY A 100 19.35 23.61 11.55
C GLY A 100 18.54 22.46 12.19
N SER A 101 18.84 22.19 13.46
CA SER A 101 18.06 21.21 14.25
C SER A 101 16.71 21.76 14.69
N TRP A 102 15.80 20.86 15.03
CA TRP A 102 14.48 21.18 15.53
C TRP A 102 14.20 20.41 16.81
N TRP A 103 13.57 21.09 17.78
CA TRP A 103 13.12 20.51 19.02
C TRP A 103 11.72 19.96 18.89
N TYR A 104 11.51 18.69 19.30
CA TYR A 104 10.23 18.10 19.66
C TYR A 104 10.13 18.03 21.16
N ARG A 105 8.98 18.41 21.75
CA ARG A 105 8.78 18.39 23.19
C ARG A 105 7.37 17.95 23.54
N THR A 106 7.26 17.09 24.57
CA THR A 106 5.98 16.75 25.20
C THR A 106 6.10 16.62 26.70
N GLU A 107 4.98 16.76 27.40
CA GLU A 107 4.83 16.42 28.81
C GLU A 107 3.84 15.29 29.02
N PHE A 108 4.16 14.37 29.89
CA PHE A 108 3.32 13.22 30.20
C PHE A 108 3.42 12.85 31.66
N SER A 109 2.44 12.09 32.17
CA SER A 109 2.42 11.57 33.54
C SER A 109 2.34 10.05 33.52
N VAL A 110 2.97 9.41 34.48
CA VAL A 110 2.95 7.96 34.66
C VAL A 110 2.48 7.69 36.08
N ALA A 111 1.48 6.83 36.24
CA ALA A 111 1.01 6.40 37.53
C ALA A 111 2.11 5.61 38.29
N ASP A 112 2.14 5.72 39.60
CA ASP A 112 3.00 4.88 40.42
C ASP A 112 2.47 3.44 40.44
N ASP A 113 3.37 2.47 40.25
CA ASP A 113 3.09 1.05 40.34
C ASP A 113 4.38 0.32 40.78
N PRO A 114 4.47 -0.06 42.04
CA PRO A 114 5.67 -0.70 42.59
C PRO A 114 6.03 -2.05 41.92
N ALA A 115 5.07 -2.72 41.36
CA ALA A 115 5.32 -4.00 40.67
C ALA A 115 5.97 -3.82 39.28
N HIS A 116 5.76 -2.65 38.65
CA HIS A 116 6.27 -2.33 37.33
C HIS A 116 6.95 -0.94 37.40
N ASN A 117 8.11 -0.89 37.95
CA ASN A 117 8.86 0.34 38.23
C ASN A 117 10.13 0.51 37.40
N LEU A 118 10.34 -0.34 36.40
CA LEU A 118 11.40 -0.21 35.40
C LEU A 118 10.84 0.36 34.10
N PHE A 119 11.51 1.38 33.57
CA PHE A 119 11.00 2.17 32.46
C PHE A 119 12.00 2.22 31.32
N ARG A 120 11.48 2.02 30.09
CA ARG A 120 12.26 2.15 28.87
C ARG A 120 11.55 3.10 27.92
N LEU A 121 12.34 3.93 27.24
CA LEU A 121 11.86 4.85 26.23
C LEU A 121 12.29 4.31 24.87
N GLN A 122 11.30 3.93 24.04
CA GLN A 122 11.50 3.36 22.73
C GLN A 122 11.14 4.36 21.63
N PHE A 123 12.01 4.48 20.63
CA PHE A 123 11.78 5.23 19.40
C PHE A 123 11.82 4.25 18.23
N ASP A 124 10.72 4.14 17.49
CA ASP A 124 10.60 3.19 16.38
C ASP A 124 11.18 3.75 15.07
N GLY A 125 11.40 5.07 15.00
CA GLY A 125 12.08 5.73 13.88
C GLY A 125 12.34 7.22 14.13
N ILE A 126 13.60 7.61 13.97
CA ILE A 126 14.06 9.01 14.05
C ILE A 126 14.73 9.35 12.72
N ASN A 127 14.31 10.39 12.03
CA ASN A 127 15.01 10.87 10.84
C ASN A 127 15.61 12.25 11.07
N TYR A 128 16.92 12.38 11.28
CA TYR A 128 17.91 11.32 11.08
C TYR A 128 18.64 10.96 12.37
N ARG A 129 19.13 11.93 13.16
CA ARG A 129 19.84 11.75 14.45
C ARG A 129 19.28 12.68 15.51
N ALA A 130 19.40 12.29 16.77
CA ALA A 130 18.80 13.08 17.85
C ALA A 130 19.62 13.12 19.14
N ASN A 131 19.53 14.25 19.85
CA ASN A 131 19.81 14.35 21.28
C ASN A 131 18.49 14.17 22.04
N ILE A 132 18.42 13.21 22.94
CA ILE A 132 17.20 12.84 23.69
C ILE A 132 17.39 13.22 25.15
N TRP A 133 16.49 14.05 25.68
CA TRP A 133 16.53 14.56 27.05
C TRP A 133 15.25 14.25 27.81
N LEU A 134 15.38 13.78 29.05
CA LEU A 134 14.24 13.52 29.94
C LEU A 134 14.50 14.17 31.31
N ASN A 135 13.55 14.99 31.78
CA ASN A 135 13.60 15.65 33.11
C ASN A 135 14.92 16.37 33.41
N GLY A 136 15.49 17.07 32.42
CA GLY A 136 16.73 17.81 32.53
C GLY A 136 18.02 16.99 32.41
N LYS A 137 17.93 15.73 31.98
CA LYS A 137 19.07 14.83 31.82
C LYS A 137 19.14 14.27 30.39
N LEU A 138 20.36 14.20 29.85
CA LEU A 138 20.61 13.55 28.55
C LEU A 138 20.45 12.03 28.68
N VAL A 139 19.53 11.46 27.87
CA VAL A 139 19.31 10.03 27.76
C VAL A 139 20.27 9.42 26.72
N ALA A 140 20.35 10.06 25.56
CA ALA A 140 21.24 9.65 24.48
C ALA A 140 21.63 10.85 23.61
N GLY A 141 22.87 10.89 23.15
CA GLY A 141 23.34 11.85 22.18
C GLY A 141 23.13 11.37 20.74
N ALA A 142 23.31 12.30 19.79
CA ALA A 142 23.18 12.05 18.35
C ALA A 142 24.18 11.01 17.80
N ASP A 143 25.23 10.70 18.53
CA ASP A 143 26.18 9.61 18.23
C ASP A 143 25.57 8.21 18.47
N LYS A 144 24.58 8.09 19.34
CA LYS A 144 23.91 6.84 19.72
C LYS A 144 22.51 6.69 19.08
N ALA A 145 21.85 7.81 18.80
CA ALA A 145 20.51 7.85 18.23
C ALA A 145 20.59 8.39 16.79
N ALA A 146 21.07 7.56 15.83
CA ALA A 146 21.19 7.89 14.41
C ALA A 146 20.80 6.73 13.52
N GLY A 147 20.02 7.01 12.46
CA GLY A 147 19.57 6.04 11.46
C GLY A 147 18.06 5.97 11.34
N ALA A 148 17.54 6.30 10.16
CA ALA A 148 16.10 6.43 9.91
C ALA A 148 15.30 5.14 10.17
N PHE A 149 15.87 3.98 9.88
CA PHE A 149 15.25 2.67 10.05
C PHE A 149 15.78 1.88 11.26
N ARG A 150 16.43 2.57 12.20
CA ARG A 150 16.83 2.00 13.47
C ARG A 150 15.69 2.11 14.48
N ARG A 151 15.60 1.14 15.39
CA ARG A 151 14.74 1.17 16.57
C ARG A 151 15.63 1.34 17.79
N PHE A 152 15.36 2.39 18.58
CA PHE A 152 16.15 2.71 19.77
C PHE A 152 15.36 2.42 21.03
N ASP A 153 16.03 1.88 22.03
CA ASP A 153 15.43 1.45 23.30
C ASP A 153 16.38 1.84 24.45
N PHE A 154 15.99 2.83 25.27
CA PHE A 154 16.80 3.41 26.33
C PHE A 154 16.19 3.15 27.70
N ASP A 155 17.02 2.71 28.66
CA ASP A 155 16.63 2.64 30.07
C ASP A 155 16.53 4.05 30.65
N VAL A 156 15.36 4.40 31.14
CA VAL A 156 15.06 5.71 31.76
C VAL A 156 14.54 5.58 33.18
N THR A 157 14.69 4.41 33.79
CA THR A 157 14.22 4.10 35.15
C THR A 157 14.67 5.12 36.17
N GLY A 158 15.94 5.51 36.16
CA GLY A 158 16.50 6.48 37.09
C GLY A 158 16.19 7.97 36.80
N LEU A 159 15.54 8.24 35.65
CA LEU A 159 15.25 9.59 35.18
C LEU A 159 13.76 9.93 35.25
N LEU A 160 12.90 8.92 35.15
CA LEU A 160 11.46 9.09 35.16
C LEU A 160 10.95 9.24 36.59
N LYS A 161 9.94 10.08 36.81
CA LYS A 161 9.33 10.40 38.09
C LYS A 161 7.86 10.02 38.09
N PRO A 162 7.49 8.80 38.55
CA PRO A 162 6.09 8.41 38.69
C PRO A 162 5.31 9.36 39.60
N GLY A 163 4.01 9.49 39.39
CA GLY A 163 3.13 10.38 40.14
C GLY A 163 3.28 11.87 39.85
N THR A 164 4.22 12.26 38.99
CA THR A 164 4.45 13.66 38.62
C THR A 164 4.47 13.86 37.12
N LYS A 165 4.46 15.12 36.66
CA LYS A 165 4.71 15.44 35.25
C LYS A 165 6.18 15.20 34.91
N ASN A 166 6.39 14.49 33.80
CA ASN A 166 7.69 14.31 33.17
C ASN A 166 7.71 15.09 31.85
N ALA A 167 8.88 15.55 31.42
CA ALA A 167 9.06 16.28 30.19
C ALA A 167 10.16 15.62 29.35
N LEU A 168 9.80 15.25 28.13
CA LEU A 168 10.68 14.71 27.11
C LEU A 168 10.95 15.77 26.05
N ALA A 169 12.23 16.01 25.74
CA ALA A 169 12.66 16.87 24.66
C ALA A 169 13.62 16.12 23.75
N VAL A 170 13.40 16.22 22.45
CA VAL A 170 14.20 15.55 21.42
C VAL A 170 14.65 16.60 20.41
N GLU A 171 15.95 16.85 20.35
CA GLU A 171 16.56 17.70 19.34
C GLU A 171 16.90 16.83 18.14
N ILE A 172 16.25 17.05 16.98
CA ILE A 172 16.44 16.29 15.77
C ILE A 172 17.29 17.09 14.80
N PHE A 173 18.32 16.47 14.27
CA PHE A 173 19.21 17.04 13.27
C PHE A 173 18.85 16.52 11.87
N PRO A 174 18.87 17.41 10.85
CA PRO A 174 18.52 17.02 9.48
C PRO A 174 19.51 15.98 8.92
N PRO A 175 19.04 15.13 7.99
CA PRO A 175 19.91 14.24 7.25
C PRO A 175 21.00 15.00 6.50
N GLN A 176 22.22 14.48 6.55
CA GLN A 176 23.37 15.00 5.81
C GLN A 176 23.69 14.13 4.60
N PRO A 177 24.43 14.64 3.59
CA PRO A 177 24.91 13.81 2.50
C PRO A 177 25.69 12.60 3.01
N GLY A 178 25.29 11.38 2.54
CA GLY A 178 25.88 10.11 3.01
C GLY A 178 25.15 9.43 4.16
N ASP A 179 24.12 10.04 4.72
CA ASP A 179 23.26 9.40 5.72
C ASP A 179 22.29 8.41 5.06
N LEU A 180 22.04 7.26 5.71
CA LEU A 180 21.01 6.27 5.32
C LEU A 180 19.63 6.76 5.78
N THR A 181 19.13 7.80 5.13
CA THR A 181 17.92 8.53 5.49
C THR A 181 16.67 7.96 4.82
N LEU A 182 15.53 8.49 5.21
CA LEU A 182 14.29 8.37 4.44
C LEU A 182 14.43 9.14 3.12
N GLY A 183 13.77 8.64 2.10
CA GLY A 183 13.60 9.32 0.83
C GLY A 183 12.37 8.76 0.14
N PHE A 184 11.87 9.51 -0.80
CA PHE A 184 10.80 9.02 -1.67
C PHE A 184 11.41 8.48 -2.96
N VAL A 185 10.65 7.65 -3.66
CA VAL A 185 10.99 7.28 -5.02
C VAL A 185 11.36 8.54 -5.81
N ASP A 186 12.37 8.44 -6.63
CA ASP A 186 13.01 9.54 -7.37
C ASP A 186 12.10 10.33 -8.32
N TRP A 187 10.89 9.83 -8.58
CA TRP A 187 9.82 10.49 -9.35
C TRP A 187 9.08 11.59 -8.61
N ASN A 188 9.15 11.62 -7.28
CA ASN A 188 8.42 12.57 -6.44
C ASN A 188 9.27 13.82 -6.13
N PRO A 189 8.66 14.97 -5.82
CA PRO A 189 9.40 16.10 -5.29
C PRO A 189 10.02 15.75 -3.94
N LYS A 190 11.18 16.33 -3.62
CA LYS A 190 11.86 16.13 -2.34
C LYS A 190 11.33 17.12 -1.32
N PRO A 191 10.83 16.69 -0.15
CA PRO A 191 10.48 17.60 0.93
C PRO A 191 11.70 18.43 1.37
N PRO A 192 11.56 19.75 1.55
CA PRO A 192 12.68 20.61 1.89
C PRO A 192 13.30 20.32 3.27
N ASP A 193 12.54 19.73 4.20
CA ASP A 193 13.02 19.23 5.49
C ASP A 193 13.63 17.82 5.41
N LYS A 194 13.65 17.20 4.23
CA LYS A 194 14.10 15.81 4.00
C LYS A 194 13.42 14.80 4.94
N ASN A 195 12.17 15.04 5.28
CA ASN A 195 11.38 14.25 6.23
C ASN A 195 12.03 14.14 7.61
N MET A 196 12.71 15.19 8.05
CA MET A 196 13.27 15.29 9.40
C MET A 196 12.16 15.21 10.44
N GLY A 197 12.26 14.30 11.41
CA GLY A 197 11.26 14.20 12.47
C GLY A 197 11.29 12.89 13.25
N LEU A 198 10.33 12.78 14.18
CA LEU A 198 9.92 11.55 14.83
C LEU A 198 8.90 10.87 13.90
N TRP A 199 9.40 10.22 12.85
CA TRP A 199 8.53 9.74 11.77
C TRP A 199 7.81 8.43 12.08
N ARG A 200 8.22 7.77 13.20
CA ARG A 200 7.51 6.63 13.79
C ARG A 200 7.22 6.87 15.26
N GLU A 201 6.48 5.95 15.85
CA GLU A 201 5.99 6.08 17.23
C GLU A 201 7.11 6.20 18.27
N VAL A 202 6.81 6.95 19.34
CA VAL A 202 7.58 7.02 20.58
C VAL A 202 6.77 6.32 21.65
N ARG A 203 7.36 5.34 22.34
CA ARG A 203 6.68 4.52 23.36
C ARG A 203 7.40 4.60 24.69
N LEU A 204 6.62 4.70 25.74
CA LEU A 204 7.09 4.45 27.11
C LEU A 204 6.65 3.02 27.50
N ILE A 205 7.64 2.17 27.76
CA ILE A 205 7.43 0.79 28.20
C ILE A 205 7.77 0.73 29.67
N ARG A 206 6.89 0.10 30.47
CA ARG A 206 7.15 -0.17 31.88
C ARG A 206 7.09 -1.68 32.11
N THR A 207 7.97 -2.19 32.98
CA THR A 207 8.05 -3.61 33.31
C THR A 207 8.37 -3.79 34.79
N GLY A 208 8.16 -5.01 35.29
CA GLY A 208 8.80 -5.48 36.49
C GLY A 208 10.28 -5.82 36.23
N PRO A 209 10.90 -6.66 37.11
CA PRO A 209 12.33 -6.97 37.01
C PRO A 209 12.77 -7.60 35.68
N VAL A 210 11.87 -8.25 34.97
CA VAL A 210 12.15 -8.94 33.71
C VAL A 210 11.27 -8.38 32.59
N SER A 211 11.87 -8.09 31.43
CA SER A 211 11.17 -7.65 30.22
C SER A 211 11.19 -8.73 29.14
N LEU A 212 10.14 -8.74 28.30
CA LEU A 212 9.97 -9.59 27.13
C LEU A 212 10.22 -8.79 25.86
N HIS A 213 10.98 -9.36 24.93
CA HIS A 213 11.30 -8.73 23.67
C HIS A 213 11.12 -9.70 22.50
N PHE A 214 10.67 -9.16 21.38
CA PHE A 214 10.66 -9.82 20.07
C PHE A 214 10.02 -11.22 20.04
N PRO A 215 8.80 -11.41 20.60
CA PRO A 215 8.10 -12.68 20.44
C PRO A 215 7.98 -13.04 18.97
N PHE A 216 8.16 -14.33 18.63
CA PHE A 216 8.12 -14.79 17.25
C PHE A 216 7.47 -16.17 17.16
N VAL A 217 6.58 -16.35 16.18
CA VAL A 217 5.95 -17.64 15.86
C VAL A 217 6.38 -18.07 14.47
N LYS A 218 7.11 -19.18 14.39
CA LYS A 218 7.38 -19.84 13.12
C LYS A 218 6.32 -20.91 12.89
N THR A 219 5.84 -20.98 11.66
CA THR A 219 4.82 -21.94 11.24
C THR A 219 5.36 -22.88 10.17
N ARG A 220 5.01 -24.16 10.24
CA ARG A 220 5.22 -25.17 9.21
C ARG A 220 3.91 -25.90 9.00
N VAL A 221 3.48 -25.98 7.74
CA VAL A 221 2.21 -26.62 7.36
C VAL A 221 2.53 -27.91 6.62
N ASP A 222 1.79 -28.99 6.92
CA ASP A 222 1.78 -30.18 6.10
C ASP A 222 1.11 -29.84 4.76
N LEU A 223 1.90 -29.63 3.71
CA LEU A 223 1.44 -29.16 2.40
C LEU A 223 0.66 -30.21 1.60
N ASP A 224 0.77 -31.49 1.96
CA ASP A 224 0.07 -32.57 1.28
C ASP A 224 -1.40 -32.62 1.71
N THR A 225 -1.63 -32.45 3.01
CA THR A 225 -2.98 -32.58 3.58
C THR A 225 -3.61 -31.27 4.03
N LEU A 226 -2.80 -30.26 4.36
CA LEU A 226 -3.16 -28.99 5.01
C LEU A 226 -3.88 -29.18 6.37
N LYS A 227 -3.77 -30.37 6.97
CA LYS A 227 -4.48 -30.73 8.20
C LYS A 227 -3.64 -30.66 9.47
N GLU A 228 -2.35 -30.40 9.36
CA GLU A 228 -1.44 -30.25 10.49
C GLU A 228 -0.57 -29.02 10.30
N ALA A 229 -0.34 -28.27 11.38
CA ALA A 229 0.68 -27.24 11.44
C ALA A 229 1.53 -27.41 12.71
N ARG A 230 2.83 -27.17 12.57
CA ARG A 230 3.83 -27.22 13.65
C ARG A 230 4.32 -25.81 13.93
N LEU A 231 4.20 -25.39 15.20
CA LEU A 231 4.57 -24.06 15.62
C LEU A 231 5.85 -24.09 16.48
N GLU A 232 6.76 -23.16 16.22
CA GLU A 232 7.85 -22.85 17.14
C GLU A 232 7.60 -21.45 17.69
N VAL A 233 7.63 -21.29 19.02
CA VAL A 233 7.43 -20.00 19.68
C VAL A 233 8.71 -19.60 20.39
N SER A 234 9.18 -18.37 20.14
CA SER A 234 10.36 -17.83 20.83
C SER A 234 10.11 -16.43 21.38
N GLY A 235 10.89 -16.05 22.38
CA GLY A 235 10.94 -14.70 22.95
C GLY A 235 12.24 -14.47 23.70
N GLU A 236 12.78 -13.25 23.61
CA GLU A 236 13.92 -12.85 24.41
C GLU A 236 13.43 -12.38 25.79
N VAL A 237 14.00 -12.93 26.86
CA VAL A 237 13.69 -12.61 28.24
C VAL A 237 14.91 -11.92 28.85
N ARG A 238 14.75 -10.67 29.35
CA ARG A 238 15.86 -9.89 29.88
C ARG A 238 15.64 -9.52 31.34
N ASN A 239 16.61 -9.84 32.18
CA ASN A 239 16.68 -9.36 33.55
C ASN A 239 17.25 -7.91 33.57
N ASN A 240 16.42 -6.95 33.94
CA ASN A 240 16.81 -5.54 34.00
C ASN A 240 17.36 -5.13 35.38
N THR A 241 17.60 -6.10 36.27
CA THR A 241 18.11 -5.86 37.63
C THR A 241 19.55 -6.28 37.81
N ARG A 242 20.16 -5.93 38.94
CA ARG A 242 21.52 -6.31 39.35
C ARG A 242 21.57 -7.61 40.15
N THR A 243 20.45 -8.28 40.33
CA THR A 243 20.33 -9.54 41.10
C THR A 243 19.81 -10.65 40.19
N ARG A 244 20.05 -11.90 40.61
CA ARG A 244 19.47 -13.06 39.90
C ARG A 244 17.94 -13.03 40.08
N VAL A 245 17.23 -13.36 38.99
CA VAL A 245 15.76 -13.48 38.96
C VAL A 245 15.39 -14.85 38.42
N SER A 246 14.51 -15.55 39.15
CA SER A 246 13.89 -16.79 38.67
C SER A 246 12.40 -16.55 38.43
N GLY A 247 11.84 -17.18 37.41
CA GLY A 247 10.44 -17.06 37.09
C GLY A 247 9.97 -18.07 36.07
N VAL A 248 8.79 -17.85 35.51
CA VAL A 248 8.20 -18.74 34.51
C VAL A 248 7.78 -17.88 33.32
N LEU A 249 8.21 -18.29 32.12
CA LEU A 249 7.65 -17.79 30.88
C LEU A 249 6.43 -18.64 30.50
N GLU A 250 5.26 -18.02 30.46
CA GLU A 250 4.00 -18.63 30.07
C GLU A 250 3.57 -18.15 28.70
N GLY A 251 3.09 -19.08 27.85
CA GLY A 251 2.57 -18.78 26.53
C GLY A 251 1.16 -19.28 26.34
N ARG A 252 0.36 -18.52 25.60
CA ARG A 252 -1.01 -18.90 25.22
C ARG A 252 -1.27 -18.54 23.76
N ILE A 253 -1.74 -19.53 22.99
CA ILE A 253 -2.32 -19.36 21.66
C ILE A 253 -3.74 -19.92 21.72
N GLU A 254 -4.75 -19.04 21.74
CA GLU A 254 -6.17 -19.41 21.95
C GLU A 254 -6.36 -20.35 23.16
N ARG A 255 -6.61 -21.66 22.92
CA ARG A 255 -6.78 -22.70 23.96
C ARG A 255 -5.47 -23.40 24.32
N VAL A 256 -4.44 -23.30 23.49
CA VAL A 256 -3.13 -23.93 23.71
C VAL A 256 -2.37 -23.15 24.77
N ARG A 257 -1.86 -23.85 25.80
CA ARG A 257 -1.07 -23.26 26.87
C ARG A 257 0.23 -24.01 27.02
N PHE A 258 1.31 -23.29 27.31
CA PHE A 258 2.63 -23.84 27.52
C PHE A 258 3.44 -22.93 28.44
N SER A 259 4.44 -23.49 29.11
CA SER A 259 5.27 -22.71 30.03
C SER A 259 6.63 -23.33 30.20
N ARG A 260 7.60 -22.50 30.63
CA ARG A 260 8.97 -22.94 30.94
C ARG A 260 9.54 -22.14 32.10
N PRO A 261 10.12 -22.78 33.15
CA PRO A 261 10.93 -22.11 34.14
C PRO A 261 12.17 -21.47 33.50
N VAL A 262 12.51 -20.26 33.95
CA VAL A 262 13.65 -19.50 33.45
C VAL A 262 14.39 -18.88 34.62
N GLU A 263 15.71 -19.06 34.64
CA GLU A 263 16.62 -18.36 35.55
C GLU A 263 17.50 -17.41 34.77
N LEU A 264 17.67 -16.21 35.29
CA LEU A 264 18.41 -15.12 34.67
C LEU A 264 19.40 -14.52 35.65
N GLY A 265 20.68 -14.47 35.31
CA GLY A 265 21.69 -13.70 36.02
C GLY A 265 21.45 -12.18 35.90
N PRO A 266 22.20 -11.34 36.63
CA PRO A 266 22.10 -9.87 36.54
C PRO A 266 22.33 -9.37 35.11
N GLY A 267 21.40 -8.60 34.58
CA GLY A 267 21.50 -8.03 33.23
C GLY A 267 21.47 -9.05 32.07
N GLU A 268 21.24 -10.34 32.36
CA GLU A 268 21.25 -11.40 31.33
C GLU A 268 20.04 -11.28 30.41
N THR A 269 20.28 -11.52 29.12
CA THR A 269 19.23 -11.73 28.11
C THR A 269 19.33 -13.16 27.59
N LYS A 270 18.20 -13.89 27.64
CA LYS A 270 18.11 -15.29 27.21
C LYS A 270 17.01 -15.46 26.17
N LEU A 271 17.32 -16.12 25.06
CA LEU A 271 16.30 -16.58 24.11
C LEU A 271 15.66 -17.84 24.66
N VAL A 272 14.36 -17.82 24.86
CA VAL A 272 13.55 -18.97 25.25
C VAL A 272 12.78 -19.47 24.04
N LEU A 273 12.91 -20.75 23.74
CA LEU A 273 12.31 -21.41 22.58
C LEU A 273 11.38 -22.53 23.04
N PHE A 274 10.18 -22.60 22.51
CA PHE A 274 9.25 -23.72 22.63
C PHE A 274 9.10 -24.37 21.25
N THR A 275 9.29 -25.69 21.19
CA THR A 275 9.18 -26.47 19.96
C THR A 275 8.16 -27.60 20.12
N PRO A 276 7.60 -28.15 19.04
CA PRO A 276 6.70 -29.33 19.11
C PRO A 276 7.30 -30.53 19.83
N THR A 277 8.64 -30.66 19.85
CA THR A 277 9.35 -31.76 20.50
C THR A 277 9.23 -31.69 22.02
N ASP A 278 9.38 -30.52 22.60
CA ASP A 278 9.35 -30.29 24.05
C ASP A 278 7.97 -29.76 24.54
N THR A 279 7.14 -29.36 23.59
CA THR A 279 5.81 -28.76 23.82
C THR A 279 4.84 -29.31 22.76
N PRO A 280 4.37 -30.58 22.86
CA PRO A 280 3.56 -31.23 21.82
C PRO A 280 2.27 -30.47 21.46
N GLN A 281 1.76 -29.64 22.37
CA GLN A 281 0.58 -28.82 22.17
C GLN A 281 0.75 -27.77 21.04
N LEU A 282 1.98 -27.53 20.58
CA LEU A 282 2.28 -26.66 19.45
C LEU A 282 2.12 -27.36 18.07
N VAL A 283 1.70 -28.63 18.05
CA VAL A 283 1.13 -29.29 16.88
C VAL A 283 -0.36 -28.99 16.83
N ILE A 284 -0.76 -28.25 15.81
CA ILE A 284 -2.16 -27.82 15.62
C ILE A 284 -2.81 -28.70 14.54
N GLU A 285 -3.80 -29.46 14.93
CA GLU A 285 -4.62 -30.25 14.01
C GLU A 285 -5.72 -29.39 13.38
N ASN A 286 -5.94 -29.57 12.07
CA ASN A 286 -6.91 -28.80 11.28
C ASN A 286 -6.79 -27.29 11.50
N PRO A 287 -5.59 -26.69 11.25
CA PRO A 287 -5.37 -25.28 11.50
C PRO A 287 -6.23 -24.43 10.56
N ARG A 288 -6.70 -23.27 11.06
CA ARG A 288 -7.22 -22.21 10.20
C ARG A 288 -6.02 -21.54 9.52
N LEU A 289 -5.87 -21.77 8.21
CA LEU A 289 -4.74 -21.23 7.46
C LEU A 289 -4.97 -19.77 7.08
N TRP A 290 -3.90 -18.99 7.10
CA TRP A 290 -3.90 -17.68 6.48
C TRP A 290 -3.75 -17.82 4.97
N TRP A 291 -4.68 -17.23 4.23
CA TRP A 291 -4.68 -17.15 2.78
C TRP A 291 -4.73 -15.69 2.31
N SER A 292 -4.20 -15.42 1.12
CA SER A 292 -4.57 -14.22 0.40
C SER A 292 -6.07 -14.26 0.07
N HIS A 293 -6.71 -13.09 0.01
CA HIS A 293 -8.17 -13.00 -0.11
C HIS A 293 -8.75 -13.65 -1.37
N ASP A 294 -7.93 -13.81 -2.42
CA ASP A 294 -8.30 -14.48 -3.68
C ASP A 294 -8.27 -16.02 -3.57
N PHE A 295 -7.58 -16.56 -2.58
CA PHE A 295 -7.48 -18.01 -2.35
C PHE A 295 -8.26 -18.50 -1.13
N GLY A 296 -8.63 -17.62 -0.20
CA GLY A 296 -9.39 -18.02 0.99
C GLY A 296 -9.50 -16.92 2.03
N THR A 297 -9.67 -17.33 3.28
CA THR A 297 -9.82 -16.42 4.42
C THR A 297 -8.46 -16.14 5.05
N PRO A 298 -8.13 -14.87 5.33
CA PRO A 298 -6.90 -14.50 6.03
C PRO A 298 -7.03 -14.73 7.55
N GLU A 299 -6.99 -15.98 7.99
CA GLU A 299 -7.19 -16.37 9.38
C GLU A 299 -5.99 -16.00 10.25
N LEU A 300 -6.26 -15.37 11.39
CA LEU A 300 -5.25 -14.89 12.32
C LEU A 300 -5.42 -15.54 13.69
N TYR A 301 -4.30 -15.69 14.38
CA TYR A 301 -4.17 -16.17 15.75
C TYR A 301 -3.48 -15.11 16.61
N ASP A 302 -3.74 -15.17 17.92
CA ASP A 302 -3.06 -14.36 18.92
C ASP A 302 -2.14 -15.22 19.79
N LEU A 303 -0.86 -14.86 19.87
CA LEU A 303 0.06 -15.33 20.88
C LEU A 303 0.12 -14.30 22.01
N GLN A 304 -0.05 -14.74 23.24
CA GLN A 304 0.27 -13.98 24.45
C GLN A 304 1.43 -14.67 25.18
N LEU A 305 2.50 -13.93 25.46
CA LEU A 305 3.61 -14.35 26.32
C LEU A 305 3.60 -13.51 27.59
N GLU A 306 3.73 -14.15 28.76
CA GLU A 306 3.84 -13.50 30.06
C GLU A 306 5.03 -14.05 30.83
N PHE A 307 5.85 -13.17 31.40
CA PHE A 307 6.87 -13.59 32.36
C PHE A 307 6.41 -13.30 33.79
N ARG A 308 6.37 -14.34 34.62
CA ARG A 308 6.01 -14.23 36.04
C ARG A 308 7.22 -14.42 36.91
N ALA A 309 7.50 -13.44 37.79
CA ALA A 309 8.52 -13.50 38.83
C ALA A 309 7.85 -13.34 40.20
N GLY A 310 8.09 -14.26 41.13
CA GLY A 310 7.48 -14.22 42.47
C GLY A 310 5.93 -14.23 42.45
N GLY A 311 5.30 -14.82 41.41
CA GLY A 311 3.85 -14.90 41.25
C GLY A 311 3.21 -13.66 40.58
N VAL A 312 3.97 -12.58 40.35
CA VAL A 312 3.50 -11.35 39.70
C VAL A 312 3.94 -11.34 38.23
N ILE A 313 3.07 -10.87 37.34
CA ILE A 313 3.44 -10.65 35.93
C ILE A 313 4.45 -9.52 35.89
N SER A 314 5.65 -9.78 35.38
CA SER A 314 6.72 -8.79 35.20
C SER A 314 6.59 -8.04 33.89
N ASP A 315 6.24 -8.77 32.81
CA ASP A 315 5.95 -8.22 31.51
C ASP A 315 5.02 -9.16 30.73
N SER A 316 4.29 -8.58 29.77
CA SER A 316 3.36 -9.31 28.90
C SER A 316 3.44 -8.75 27.48
N GLN A 317 3.58 -9.64 26.51
CA GLN A 317 3.60 -9.30 25.09
C GLN A 317 2.51 -10.06 24.33
N ARG A 318 1.81 -9.39 23.41
CA ARG A 318 0.85 -9.99 22.50
C ARG A 318 1.25 -9.71 21.06
N VAL A 319 1.24 -10.75 20.24
CA VAL A 319 1.43 -10.64 18.79
C VAL A 319 0.39 -11.42 18.04
N ARG A 320 -0.10 -10.88 16.92
CA ARG A 320 -0.90 -11.61 15.95
C ARG A 320 0.01 -12.30 14.93
N PHE A 321 -0.43 -13.46 14.45
CA PHE A 321 0.26 -14.20 13.40
C PHE A 321 -0.74 -15.02 12.59
N GLY A 322 -0.34 -15.43 11.38
CA GLY A 322 -1.11 -16.36 10.55
C GLY A 322 -0.36 -17.67 10.37
N ILE A 323 -1.07 -18.81 10.42
CA ILE A 323 -0.49 -20.11 10.08
C ILE A 323 -0.48 -20.24 8.56
N ARG A 324 0.72 -20.23 7.98
CA ARG A 324 0.91 -20.37 6.55
C ARG A 324 2.32 -20.83 6.22
N GLU A 325 2.51 -21.29 4.98
CA GLU A 325 3.83 -21.56 4.42
C GLU A 325 3.99 -20.84 3.07
N VAL A 326 5.12 -20.19 2.86
CA VAL A 326 5.47 -19.51 1.60
C VAL A 326 6.74 -20.12 1.06
N SER A 327 6.76 -20.40 -0.22
CA SER A 327 7.95 -20.81 -0.95
C SER A 327 7.98 -20.15 -2.33
N ASP A 328 9.13 -20.16 -2.96
CA ASP A 328 9.33 -19.75 -4.33
C ASP A 328 9.69 -20.94 -5.23
N TYR A 329 9.62 -20.71 -6.52
CA TYR A 329 10.03 -21.66 -7.55
C TYR A 329 10.50 -20.90 -8.79
N PHE A 330 11.21 -21.58 -9.67
CA PHE A 330 11.48 -21.08 -11.02
C PHE A 330 10.63 -21.87 -12.02
N ASN A 331 9.97 -21.15 -12.96
CA ASN A 331 9.27 -21.79 -14.07
C ASN A 331 10.27 -22.30 -15.12
N GLU A 332 9.81 -22.98 -16.15
CA GLU A 332 10.66 -23.58 -17.21
C GLU A 332 11.53 -22.55 -17.93
N ALA A 333 11.05 -21.30 -18.05
CA ALA A 333 11.81 -20.21 -18.65
C ALA A 333 12.78 -19.54 -17.66
N GLY A 334 12.86 -20.01 -16.41
CA GLY A 334 13.76 -19.49 -15.36
C GLY A 334 13.26 -18.23 -14.67
N TYR A 335 11.97 -17.91 -14.73
CA TYR A 335 11.36 -16.83 -13.99
C TYR A 335 10.82 -17.31 -12.64
N ARG A 336 11.02 -16.47 -11.62
CA ARG A 336 10.59 -16.73 -10.26
C ARG A 336 9.08 -16.60 -10.13
N GLY A 337 8.46 -17.57 -9.46
CA GLY A 337 7.09 -17.54 -9.00
C GLY A 337 7.01 -17.91 -7.53
N TYR A 338 5.84 -17.76 -6.92
CA TYR A 338 5.61 -18.02 -5.51
C TYR A 338 4.48 -19.01 -5.29
N LYS A 339 4.54 -19.70 -4.14
CA LYS A 339 3.49 -20.57 -3.64
C LYS A 339 3.08 -20.12 -2.25
N LEU A 340 1.78 -20.14 -1.99
CA LEU A 340 1.19 -19.95 -0.68
C LEU A 340 0.50 -21.26 -0.27
N ASN A 341 0.87 -21.82 0.87
CA ASN A 341 0.37 -23.13 1.33
C ASN A 341 0.42 -24.21 0.24
N GLY A 342 1.54 -24.26 -0.49
CA GLY A 342 1.78 -25.21 -1.58
C GLY A 342 1.11 -24.88 -2.93
N LYS A 343 0.21 -23.89 -2.99
CA LYS A 343 -0.50 -23.51 -4.23
C LYS A 343 0.24 -22.38 -4.94
N LYS A 344 0.47 -22.53 -6.26
CA LYS A 344 1.03 -21.46 -7.10
C LYS A 344 0.11 -20.26 -7.07
N ILE A 345 0.65 -19.06 -6.93
CA ILE A 345 -0.09 -17.81 -6.96
C ILE A 345 0.46 -16.90 -8.08
N LEU A 346 -0.43 -16.35 -8.90
CA LEU A 346 -0.09 -15.26 -9.80
C LEU A 346 -0.08 -13.97 -8.98
N ILE A 347 1.08 -13.37 -8.80
CA ILE A 347 1.20 -12.07 -8.13
C ILE A 347 0.55 -10.99 -9.01
N ARG A 348 -0.42 -10.26 -8.45
CA ARG A 348 -1.13 -9.17 -9.11
C ARG A 348 -1.20 -8.00 -8.15
N GLY A 349 -0.46 -6.93 -8.43
CA GLY A 349 -0.37 -5.86 -7.45
C GLY A 349 0.08 -4.53 -8.01
N GLY A 350 0.44 -3.63 -7.10
CA GLY A 350 1.01 -2.35 -7.43
C GLY A 350 2.03 -1.87 -6.40
N GLY A 351 2.88 -0.94 -6.82
CA GLY A 351 3.88 -0.30 -5.98
C GLY A 351 3.25 0.68 -5.00
N TRP A 352 3.46 0.47 -3.72
CA TRP A 352 3.00 1.34 -2.64
C TRP A 352 4.06 2.40 -2.29
N VAL A 353 3.60 3.62 -2.01
CA VAL A 353 4.42 4.69 -1.48
C VAL A 353 3.68 5.41 -0.34
N ASP A 354 4.41 5.79 0.73
CA ASP A 354 3.86 6.63 1.78
C ASP A 354 3.54 8.05 1.28
N GLU A 355 2.69 8.77 1.99
CA GLU A 355 2.38 10.17 1.72
C GLU A 355 3.65 11.03 1.83
N LEU A 356 3.77 12.08 0.99
CA LEU A 356 5.01 12.84 0.80
C LEU A 356 5.57 13.47 2.09
N LEU A 357 4.70 13.89 3.01
CA LEU A 357 5.08 14.47 4.30
C LEU A 357 4.97 13.46 5.47
N LEU A 358 4.75 12.18 5.16
CA LEU A 358 4.48 11.14 6.15
C LEU A 358 3.28 11.52 7.05
N ASP A 359 2.19 11.96 6.44
CA ASP A 359 0.90 12.23 7.10
C ASP A 359 -0.13 11.16 6.71
N SER A 360 0.20 9.89 6.92
CA SER A 360 -0.66 8.76 6.60
C SER A 360 -1.58 8.45 7.77
N ARG A 361 -2.83 8.93 7.68
CA ARG A 361 -3.84 8.66 8.70
C ARG A 361 -4.40 7.26 8.54
N TYR A 362 -4.69 6.57 9.64
CA TYR A 362 -5.26 5.23 9.65
C TYR A 362 -6.41 5.03 8.63
N LYS A 363 -7.40 5.94 8.61
CA LYS A 363 -8.53 5.85 7.67
C LYS A 363 -8.12 5.88 6.19
N LYS A 364 -7.05 6.63 5.85
CA LYS A 364 -6.52 6.65 4.48
C LYS A 364 -5.87 5.31 4.15
N VAL A 365 -4.98 4.82 5.00
CA VAL A 365 -4.32 3.52 4.82
C VAL A 365 -5.34 2.39 4.76
N GLU A 366 -6.36 2.41 5.62
CA GLU A 366 -7.47 1.46 5.60
C GLU A 366 -8.24 1.47 4.27
N ALA A 367 -8.58 2.67 3.76
CA ALA A 367 -9.24 2.83 2.47
C ALA A 367 -8.39 2.29 1.32
N GLU A 368 -7.09 2.57 1.34
CA GLU A 368 -6.13 2.13 0.33
C GLU A 368 -5.98 0.60 0.33
N VAL A 369 -5.84 -0.05 1.50
CA VAL A 369 -5.78 -1.53 1.57
C VAL A 369 -7.11 -2.16 1.15
N LYS A 370 -8.25 -1.58 1.53
CA LYS A 370 -9.58 -2.03 1.06
C LYS A 370 -9.75 -1.86 -0.44
N TYR A 371 -9.17 -0.82 -1.05
CA TYR A 371 -9.17 -0.64 -2.50
C TYR A 371 -8.38 -1.75 -3.22
N ALA A 372 -7.23 -2.19 -2.67
CA ALA A 372 -6.49 -3.31 -3.23
C ALA A 372 -7.36 -4.57 -3.28
N ARG A 373 -7.99 -4.91 -2.16
CA ARG A 373 -8.93 -6.04 -2.09
C ARG A 373 -10.12 -5.89 -3.03
N HIS A 374 -10.69 -4.68 -3.13
CA HIS A 374 -11.85 -4.39 -3.99
C HIS A 374 -11.50 -4.51 -5.48
N MET A 375 -10.28 -4.16 -5.88
CA MET A 375 -9.77 -4.38 -7.24
C MET A 375 -9.36 -5.84 -7.51
N ASN A 376 -9.49 -6.75 -6.56
CA ASN A 376 -8.98 -8.13 -6.62
C ASN A 376 -7.46 -8.22 -6.84
N LEU A 377 -6.72 -7.17 -6.44
CA LEU A 377 -5.27 -7.24 -6.34
C LEU A 377 -4.89 -8.00 -5.07
N ASN A 378 -3.88 -8.85 -5.15
CA ASN A 378 -3.44 -9.65 -4.01
C ASN A 378 -2.13 -9.20 -3.39
N THR A 379 -1.44 -8.20 -3.97
CA THR A 379 -0.08 -7.83 -3.54
C THR A 379 0.13 -6.32 -3.57
N LEU A 380 0.84 -5.81 -2.56
CA LEU A 380 1.46 -4.48 -2.58
C LEU A 380 2.98 -4.64 -2.49
N ARG A 381 3.72 -3.96 -3.35
CA ARG A 381 5.17 -3.91 -3.30
C ARG A 381 5.62 -2.62 -2.63
N LEU A 382 6.39 -2.75 -1.56
CA LEU A 382 6.98 -1.65 -0.84
C LEU A 382 8.43 -1.45 -1.31
N GLU A 383 8.80 -0.23 -1.69
CA GLU A 383 10.20 0.12 -1.98
C GLU A 383 10.95 0.56 -0.74
N GLY A 384 10.64 -0.01 0.37
CA GLY A 384 11.23 0.29 1.65
C GLY A 384 10.44 -0.33 2.78
N PHE A 385 10.88 -0.09 4.00
CA PHE A 385 10.11 -0.41 5.19
C PHE A 385 9.18 0.75 5.50
N TRP A 386 8.15 0.92 4.67
CA TRP A 386 7.18 2.01 4.80
C TRP A 386 6.24 1.81 5.98
N GLY A 387 5.44 2.82 6.25
CA GLY A 387 4.50 2.88 7.37
C GLY A 387 5.08 3.54 8.61
N GLU A 388 4.32 4.49 9.14
CA GLU A 388 4.65 5.23 10.37
C GLU A 388 4.49 4.36 11.63
N ASN A 389 3.73 3.27 11.50
CA ASN A 389 3.46 2.26 12.51
C ASN A 389 3.11 0.92 11.84
N GLU A 390 2.45 0.00 12.54
CA GLU A 390 2.08 -1.31 12.02
C GLU A 390 0.74 -1.35 11.28
N ASP A 391 0.01 -0.23 11.16
CA ASP A 391 -1.36 -0.21 10.60
C ASP A 391 -1.41 -0.78 9.18
N LEU A 392 -0.47 -0.42 8.30
CA LEU A 392 -0.40 -0.96 6.94
C LEU A 392 -0.28 -2.49 6.95
N TYR A 393 0.60 -3.02 7.79
CA TYR A 393 0.88 -4.45 7.88
C TYR A 393 -0.28 -5.21 8.52
N ASP A 394 -0.83 -4.68 9.61
CA ASP A 394 -2.01 -5.22 10.29
C ASP A 394 -3.24 -5.28 9.36
N LEU A 395 -3.48 -4.21 8.59
CA LEU A 395 -4.56 -4.14 7.62
C LEU A 395 -4.36 -5.12 6.46
N CYS A 396 -3.13 -5.30 5.98
CA CYS A 396 -2.82 -6.29 4.96
C CYS A 396 -2.99 -7.72 5.48
N ASP A 397 -2.61 -7.99 6.73
CA ASP A 397 -2.86 -9.29 7.39
C ASP A 397 -4.36 -9.61 7.47
N GLU A 398 -5.18 -8.62 7.87
CA GLU A 398 -6.63 -8.75 8.03
C GLU A 398 -7.38 -8.85 6.70
N ASN A 399 -6.86 -8.21 5.65
CA ASN A 399 -7.51 -8.20 4.34
C ASN A 399 -6.96 -9.24 3.36
N GLY A 400 -5.95 -10.01 3.75
CA GLY A 400 -5.35 -11.04 2.90
C GLY A 400 -4.58 -10.45 1.71
N ILE A 401 -3.89 -9.34 1.91
CA ILE A 401 -3.03 -8.70 0.92
C ILE A 401 -1.58 -9.06 1.19
N LEU A 402 -0.90 -9.62 0.22
CA LEU A 402 0.51 -9.97 0.29
C LEU A 402 1.40 -8.72 0.21
N LEU A 403 2.51 -8.72 0.94
CA LEU A 403 3.49 -7.64 0.95
C LEU A 403 4.87 -8.11 0.48
N MET A 404 5.43 -7.42 -0.51
CA MET A 404 6.87 -7.45 -0.79
C MET A 404 7.50 -6.31 0.00
N ALA A 405 8.23 -6.62 1.07
CA ALA A 405 8.80 -5.62 1.97
C ALA A 405 10.32 -5.74 2.08
N GLY A 406 11.00 -4.63 2.28
CA GLY A 406 12.43 -4.67 2.55
C GLY A 406 13.17 -3.38 2.26
N TRP A 407 14.21 -3.48 1.46
CA TRP A 407 15.18 -2.46 1.17
C TRP A 407 14.59 -1.12 0.70
N SER A 408 15.22 -0.03 1.10
CA SER A 408 14.90 1.31 0.60
C SER A 408 15.72 1.65 -0.64
N CYS A 409 15.08 1.79 -1.80
CA CYS A 409 15.77 2.00 -3.07
C CYS A 409 16.60 3.30 -3.10
N GLN A 410 16.18 4.36 -2.41
CA GLN A 410 16.93 5.61 -2.33
C GLN A 410 18.36 5.45 -1.78
N TRP A 411 18.67 4.38 -1.08
CA TRP A 411 20.03 4.09 -0.64
C TRP A 411 20.94 3.59 -1.78
N GLU A 412 20.40 3.25 -2.90
CA GLU A 412 21.10 2.81 -4.08
C GLU A 412 21.64 3.98 -4.91
N TRP A 413 21.05 5.18 -4.77
CA TRP A 413 21.25 6.29 -5.69
C TRP A 413 22.13 7.41 -5.15
N GLU A 414 22.98 7.98 -6.01
CA GLU A 414 23.89 9.09 -5.73
C GLU A 414 23.15 10.30 -5.14
N ASN A 415 21.96 10.60 -5.65
CA ASN A 415 21.16 11.75 -5.22
C ASN A 415 20.84 11.78 -3.72
N TYR A 416 20.78 10.64 -3.06
CA TYR A 416 20.50 10.53 -1.63
C TYR A 416 21.77 10.47 -0.78
N PHE A 417 22.83 9.93 -1.32
CA PHE A 417 24.12 9.83 -0.63
C PHE A 417 24.98 11.07 -0.79
N GLY A 418 24.79 11.86 -1.84
CA GLY A 418 25.72 12.92 -2.24
C GLY A 418 27.13 12.38 -2.54
N LYS A 419 27.19 11.12 -2.99
CA LYS A 419 28.44 10.41 -3.35
C LYS A 419 28.22 9.62 -4.64
N PRO A 420 29.26 9.45 -5.47
CA PRO A 420 29.19 8.58 -6.64
C PRO A 420 28.80 7.14 -6.25
N THR A 421 27.86 6.56 -6.99
CA THR A 421 27.44 5.18 -6.90
C THR A 421 28.26 4.29 -7.82
N ASP A 422 28.17 2.98 -7.63
CA ASP A 422 28.69 1.95 -8.54
C ASP A 422 27.58 0.93 -8.84
N GLU A 423 27.90 -0.20 -9.44
CA GLU A 423 26.96 -1.25 -9.78
C GLU A 423 26.17 -1.83 -8.58
N TYR A 424 26.64 -1.56 -7.35
CA TYR A 424 26.00 -1.99 -6.09
C TYR A 424 25.38 -0.82 -5.32
N GLY A 425 25.31 0.37 -5.91
CA GLY A 425 24.73 1.55 -5.27
C GLY A 425 25.68 2.28 -4.31
N GLY A 426 25.07 3.06 -3.42
CA GLY A 426 25.77 4.03 -2.58
C GLY A 426 26.32 3.49 -1.25
N ILE A 427 25.93 2.31 -0.76
CA ILE A 427 26.44 1.73 0.49
C ILE A 427 27.79 1.05 0.24
N LYS A 428 28.87 1.67 0.68
CA LYS A 428 30.24 1.25 0.33
C LYS A 428 31.14 0.94 1.52
N THR A 429 31.01 1.69 2.63
CA THR A 429 31.95 1.55 3.76
C THR A 429 31.50 0.49 4.76
N PRO A 430 32.44 -0.09 5.55
CA PRO A 430 32.08 -1.03 6.61
C PRO A 430 31.06 -0.48 7.62
N GLU A 431 31.13 0.83 7.93
CA GLU A 431 30.21 1.52 8.85
C GLU A 431 28.80 1.60 8.25
N GLN A 432 28.69 1.93 6.96
CA GLN A 432 27.42 1.94 6.25
C GLN A 432 26.81 0.54 6.16
N ILE A 433 27.62 -0.48 5.84
CA ILE A 433 27.19 -1.88 5.81
C ILE A 433 26.69 -2.31 7.19
N LYS A 434 27.43 -1.96 8.26
CA LYS A 434 27.01 -2.26 9.64
C LYS A 434 25.69 -1.58 9.99
N LEU A 435 25.52 -0.29 9.67
CA LEU A 435 24.30 0.46 9.94
C LEU A 435 23.10 -0.09 9.15
N ALA A 436 23.31 -0.42 7.87
CA ALA A 436 22.29 -1.05 7.03
C ALA A 436 21.88 -2.43 7.56
N GLY A 437 22.85 -3.27 7.95
CA GLY A 437 22.60 -4.57 8.58
C GLY A 437 21.84 -4.44 9.89
N GLN A 438 22.20 -3.49 10.75
CA GLN A 438 21.46 -3.22 11.99
C GLN A 438 20.04 -2.75 11.71
N SER A 439 19.84 -1.84 10.74
CA SER A 439 18.53 -1.38 10.31
C SER A 439 17.69 -2.54 9.79
N TRP A 440 18.26 -3.37 8.93
CA TRP A 440 17.62 -4.59 8.42
C TRP A 440 17.15 -5.52 9.55
N LYS A 441 18.04 -5.79 10.51
CA LYS A 441 17.73 -6.63 11.67
C LYS A 441 16.57 -6.05 12.50
N ASP A 442 16.60 -4.73 12.78
CA ASP A 442 15.57 -4.07 13.55
C ASP A 442 14.19 -4.18 12.85
N GLN A 443 14.16 -4.00 11.53
CA GLN A 443 12.92 -4.07 10.74
C GLN A 443 12.40 -5.51 10.61
N VAL A 444 13.28 -6.48 10.34
CA VAL A 444 12.89 -7.90 10.28
C VAL A 444 12.32 -8.37 11.63
N LYS A 445 12.96 -8.06 12.75
CA LYS A 445 12.45 -8.39 14.09
C LYS A 445 11.09 -7.73 14.37
N TRP A 446 10.88 -6.53 13.85
CA TRP A 446 9.62 -5.82 14.02
C TRP A 446 8.48 -6.45 13.22
N LEU A 447 8.75 -6.88 11.99
CA LEU A 447 7.70 -7.23 11.03
C LEU A 447 7.51 -8.74 10.81
N ARG A 448 8.40 -9.61 11.31
CA ARG A 448 8.44 -11.05 10.98
C ARG A 448 7.18 -11.86 11.36
N ASN A 449 6.33 -11.36 12.27
CA ASN A 449 5.08 -12.03 12.62
C ASN A 449 3.93 -11.76 11.63
N HIS A 450 4.06 -10.76 10.72
CA HIS A 450 3.02 -10.45 9.75
C HIS A 450 2.96 -11.53 8.65
N PRO A 451 1.86 -12.30 8.55
CA PRO A 451 1.72 -13.32 7.51
C PRO A 451 1.60 -12.73 6.11
N SER A 452 1.18 -11.49 5.96
CA SER A 452 1.11 -10.78 4.68
C SER A 452 2.47 -10.62 4.00
N ILE A 453 3.55 -10.43 4.75
CA ILE A 453 4.89 -10.36 4.17
C ILE A 453 5.28 -11.75 3.66
N PHE A 454 5.34 -11.93 2.34
CA PHE A 454 5.65 -13.21 1.72
C PHE A 454 7.09 -13.33 1.20
N VAL A 455 7.78 -12.19 1.03
CA VAL A 455 9.16 -12.12 0.57
C VAL A 455 9.87 -10.92 1.18
N TRP A 456 11.14 -11.11 1.58
CA TRP A 456 12.03 -10.03 1.96
C TRP A 456 12.82 -9.55 0.75
N LEU A 457 12.70 -8.27 0.41
CA LEU A 457 13.37 -7.64 -0.73
C LEU A 457 14.68 -7.00 -0.27
N MET A 458 15.82 -7.51 -0.76
CA MET A 458 17.17 -7.08 -0.33
C MET A 458 17.70 -5.89 -1.13
N GLY A 459 17.22 -5.67 -2.33
CA GLY A 459 17.55 -4.56 -3.22
C GLY A 459 16.37 -4.24 -4.12
N SER A 460 16.27 -3.00 -4.60
CA SER A 460 15.28 -2.60 -5.59
C SER A 460 15.84 -2.73 -7.01
N ASP A 461 16.44 -1.68 -7.55
CA ASP A 461 16.96 -1.65 -8.92
C ASP A 461 18.35 -2.31 -9.03
N LEU A 462 19.15 -2.19 -7.97
CA LEU A 462 20.51 -2.70 -7.92
C LEU A 462 20.60 -3.93 -7.01
N LEU A 463 21.76 -4.58 -7.06
CA LEU A 463 22.12 -5.60 -6.07
C LEU A 463 22.70 -4.95 -4.82
N PRO A 464 22.43 -5.45 -3.63
CA PRO A 464 23.26 -5.12 -2.49
C PRO A 464 24.69 -5.59 -2.75
N ARG A 465 25.67 -4.81 -2.30
CA ARG A 465 27.09 -5.20 -2.36
C ARG A 465 27.29 -6.57 -1.71
N PRO A 466 28.14 -7.44 -2.25
CA PRO A 466 28.28 -8.81 -1.73
C PRO A 466 28.49 -8.93 -0.21
N ALA A 467 29.24 -8.00 0.40
CA ALA A 467 29.42 -7.97 1.86
C ALA A 467 28.12 -7.65 2.60
N LEU A 468 27.27 -6.75 2.05
CA LEU A 468 25.97 -6.40 2.60
C LEU A 468 24.95 -7.52 2.36
N GLU A 469 24.94 -8.14 1.17
CA GLU A 469 24.09 -9.29 0.85
C GLU A 469 24.35 -10.44 1.81
N LYS A 470 25.63 -10.75 2.06
CA LYS A 470 26.02 -11.78 3.03
C LYS A 470 25.50 -11.49 4.44
N GLU A 471 25.56 -10.24 4.86
CA GLU A 471 25.05 -9.82 6.18
C GLU A 471 23.52 -9.93 6.24
N PHE A 472 22.80 -9.54 5.19
CA PHE A 472 21.34 -9.68 5.13
C PHE A 472 20.91 -11.13 5.17
N ILE A 473 21.57 -12.03 4.40
CA ILE A 473 21.29 -13.47 4.42
C ILE A 473 21.54 -14.03 5.82
N ARG A 474 22.66 -13.66 6.46
CA ARG A 474 22.99 -14.10 7.81
C ARG A 474 21.91 -13.67 8.82
N ILE A 475 21.39 -12.43 8.70
CA ILE A 475 20.32 -11.93 9.56
C ILE A 475 19.04 -12.72 9.32
N LEU A 476 18.63 -12.92 8.06
CA LEU A 476 17.40 -13.66 7.75
C LEU A 476 17.47 -15.11 8.23
N SER A 477 18.61 -15.78 8.08
CA SER A 477 18.76 -17.17 8.53
C SER A 477 18.55 -17.35 10.04
N VAL A 478 18.80 -16.29 10.83
CA VAL A 478 18.59 -16.29 12.28
C VAL A 478 17.23 -15.74 12.68
N GLU A 479 16.87 -14.57 12.12
CA GLU A 479 15.72 -13.81 12.61
C GLU A 479 14.40 -14.21 11.93
N ASP A 480 14.44 -14.60 10.65
CA ASP A 480 13.25 -15.04 9.91
C ASP A 480 13.54 -16.00 8.75
N PRO A 481 13.75 -17.30 9.02
CA PRO A 481 13.97 -18.30 7.99
C PRO A 481 12.67 -18.85 7.38
N THR A 482 11.52 -18.20 7.58
CA THR A 482 10.19 -18.75 7.24
C THR A 482 9.68 -18.35 5.87
N ARG A 483 10.36 -17.46 5.16
CA ARG A 483 9.95 -16.96 3.85
C ARG A 483 11.15 -16.73 2.94
N PRO A 484 10.94 -16.77 1.61
CA PRO A 484 12.00 -16.50 0.65
C PRO A 484 12.47 -15.04 0.72
N SER A 485 13.65 -14.81 0.17
CA SER A 485 14.16 -13.46 -0.09
C SER A 485 14.41 -13.26 -1.57
N LEU A 486 14.27 -12.01 -2.02
CA LEU A 486 14.54 -11.56 -3.38
C LEU A 486 15.70 -10.56 -3.33
N ILE A 487 16.78 -10.88 -4.01
CA ILE A 487 18.03 -10.11 -3.95
C ILE A 487 17.91 -8.72 -4.58
N SER A 488 17.06 -8.57 -5.59
CA SER A 488 16.73 -7.32 -6.26
C SER A 488 15.39 -7.48 -6.95
N ALA A 489 14.60 -6.42 -7.02
CA ALA A 489 13.41 -6.36 -7.86
C ALA A 489 13.77 -6.27 -9.35
N GLY A 490 15.00 -5.88 -9.70
CA GLY A 490 15.52 -5.93 -11.07
C GLY A 490 15.97 -7.33 -11.51
N GLY A 491 16.07 -7.52 -12.82
CA GLY A 491 16.58 -8.74 -13.44
C GLY A 491 18.09 -8.89 -13.27
N LYS A 492 18.55 -9.13 -12.05
CA LYS A 492 19.97 -9.16 -11.67
C LYS A 492 20.47 -10.58 -11.37
N VAL A 493 21.80 -10.74 -11.40
CA VAL A 493 22.48 -11.98 -11.02
C VAL A 493 23.53 -11.68 -9.96
N SER A 494 23.29 -12.16 -8.73
CA SER A 494 24.24 -12.05 -7.64
C SER A 494 25.34 -13.12 -7.77
N PRO A 495 26.59 -12.78 -7.44
CA PRO A 495 27.66 -13.76 -7.34
C PRO A 495 27.47 -14.72 -6.14
N LEU A 496 26.62 -14.40 -5.16
CA LEU A 496 26.39 -15.22 -3.97
C LEU A 496 25.13 -16.10 -4.09
N THR A 497 24.01 -15.54 -4.54
CA THR A 497 22.70 -16.21 -4.54
C THR A 497 22.16 -16.51 -5.94
N GLY A 498 22.86 -16.09 -7.00
CA GLY A 498 22.45 -16.36 -8.37
C GLY A 498 21.39 -15.39 -8.90
N LYS A 499 20.54 -15.88 -9.80
CA LYS A 499 19.54 -15.04 -10.49
C LYS A 499 18.41 -14.57 -9.54
N SER A 500 18.01 -13.31 -9.65
CA SER A 500 16.77 -12.81 -9.04
C SER A 500 15.55 -13.54 -9.61
N GLY A 501 15.58 -13.84 -10.91
CA GLY A 501 14.49 -14.53 -11.62
C GLY A 501 13.27 -13.64 -11.91
N VAL A 502 13.38 -12.35 -11.69
CA VAL A 502 12.36 -11.34 -12.01
C VAL A 502 12.85 -10.42 -13.12
N LYS A 503 11.99 -9.54 -13.62
CA LYS A 503 12.32 -8.48 -14.57
C LYS A 503 11.75 -7.14 -14.12
N MET A 504 12.42 -6.06 -14.49
CA MET A 504 12.00 -4.68 -14.26
C MET A 504 12.27 -3.89 -15.56
N ASN A 505 11.53 -4.25 -16.62
CA ASN A 505 11.79 -3.75 -17.98
C ASN A 505 10.72 -2.78 -18.46
N GLY A 506 9.94 -2.19 -17.54
CA GLY A 506 8.80 -1.37 -17.93
C GLY A 506 7.73 -2.16 -18.70
N PRO A 507 6.99 -1.52 -19.62
CA PRO A 507 7.03 -0.09 -19.93
C PRO A 507 6.65 0.77 -18.75
N TYR A 508 7.07 2.02 -18.79
CA TYR A 508 6.71 3.04 -17.81
C TYR A 508 5.92 4.19 -18.43
N ASP A 509 5.89 4.30 -19.78
CA ASP A 509 5.10 5.27 -20.53
C ASP A 509 4.01 4.56 -21.35
N TYR A 510 3.19 5.32 -22.09
CA TYR A 510 2.06 4.78 -22.83
C TYR A 510 2.46 3.70 -23.85
N VAL A 511 1.78 2.56 -23.75
CA VAL A 511 1.76 1.50 -24.75
C VAL A 511 0.32 1.10 -25.02
N PRO A 512 -0.02 0.66 -26.27
CA PRO A 512 -1.37 0.23 -26.60
C PRO A 512 -1.69 -1.15 -26.00
N PRO A 513 -2.97 -1.57 -25.98
CA PRO A 513 -3.42 -2.82 -25.37
C PRO A 513 -2.73 -4.09 -25.90
N ASP A 514 -2.44 -4.15 -27.20
CA ASP A 514 -1.82 -5.31 -27.84
C ASP A 514 -0.36 -5.55 -27.43
N TYR A 515 0.35 -4.49 -26.97
CA TYR A 515 1.70 -4.61 -26.43
C TYR A 515 1.83 -5.75 -25.41
N TRP A 516 0.88 -5.83 -24.48
CA TRP A 516 0.95 -6.78 -23.37
C TRP A 516 0.87 -8.24 -23.82
N TYR A 517 0.24 -8.51 -24.96
CA TYR A 517 0.07 -9.85 -25.52
C TYR A 517 1.14 -10.22 -26.56
N LEU A 518 1.68 -9.23 -27.27
CA LEU A 518 2.60 -9.44 -28.39
C LEU A 518 4.07 -9.32 -28.00
N ASP A 519 4.41 -8.44 -27.03
CA ASP A 519 5.80 -8.31 -26.60
C ASP A 519 6.27 -9.53 -25.80
N THR A 520 7.37 -10.14 -26.28
CA THR A 520 8.01 -11.32 -25.67
C THR A 520 9.43 -11.05 -25.20
N LYS A 521 9.87 -9.78 -25.26
CA LYS A 521 11.27 -9.40 -25.01
C LYS A 521 11.43 -8.47 -23.81
N HIS A 522 10.44 -7.62 -23.52
CA HIS A 522 10.55 -6.54 -22.57
C HIS A 522 9.51 -6.67 -21.44
N GLY A 523 8.44 -5.86 -21.49
CA GLY A 523 7.44 -5.76 -20.43
C GLY A 523 6.22 -6.67 -20.57
N GLY A 524 6.03 -7.31 -21.72
CA GLY A 524 4.86 -8.13 -22.02
C GLY A 524 4.58 -9.25 -21.02
N ALA A 525 3.49 -9.98 -21.21
CA ALA A 525 2.95 -10.93 -20.24
C ALA A 525 3.74 -12.24 -20.17
N PHE A 526 4.95 -12.20 -19.63
CA PHE A 526 5.80 -13.36 -19.31
C PHE A 526 6.67 -13.04 -18.08
N GLY A 527 7.04 -14.07 -17.32
CA GLY A 527 7.85 -13.94 -16.12
C GLY A 527 7.19 -13.11 -15.02
N PHE A 528 7.97 -12.60 -14.08
CA PHE A 528 7.53 -11.69 -13.04
C PHE A 528 8.06 -10.27 -13.31
N ASN A 529 7.19 -9.36 -13.73
CA ASN A 529 7.53 -7.96 -13.92
C ASN A 529 7.21 -7.19 -12.63
N THR A 530 8.24 -6.74 -11.94
CA THR A 530 8.13 -6.12 -10.62
C THR A 530 7.83 -4.63 -10.67
N GLU A 531 7.97 -4.00 -11.86
CA GLU A 531 7.58 -2.62 -12.14
C GLU A 531 7.23 -2.46 -13.60
N THR A 532 5.98 -2.10 -13.88
CA THR A 532 5.50 -1.88 -15.24
C THR A 532 4.16 -1.16 -15.22
N GLY A 533 3.78 -0.53 -16.31
CA GLY A 533 2.45 0.06 -16.45
C GLY A 533 2.25 0.81 -17.75
N PRO A 534 1.00 1.12 -18.12
CA PRO A 534 0.67 1.84 -19.35
C PRO A 534 0.89 3.38 -19.25
N GLY A 535 1.79 3.83 -18.37
CA GLY A 535 2.23 5.23 -18.27
C GLY A 535 1.29 6.15 -17.47
N PRO A 536 0.92 7.33 -17.99
CA PRO A 536 0.06 8.27 -17.28
C PRO A 536 -1.33 7.71 -16.95
N GLN A 537 -1.82 8.02 -15.75
CA GLN A 537 -3.21 7.81 -15.34
C GLN A 537 -3.74 9.15 -14.82
N VAL A 538 -4.24 9.97 -15.75
CA VAL A 538 -4.74 11.31 -15.46
C VAL A 538 -5.98 11.22 -14.55
N PRO A 539 -6.01 11.96 -13.40
CA PRO A 539 -7.16 12.02 -12.51
C PRO A 539 -8.43 12.61 -13.16
N LEU A 540 -9.56 12.44 -12.48
CA LEU A 540 -10.81 13.10 -12.87
C LEU A 540 -10.68 14.63 -12.77
N VAL A 541 -11.47 15.34 -13.57
CA VAL A 541 -11.48 16.82 -13.61
C VAL A 541 -11.73 17.43 -12.21
N GLU A 542 -12.54 16.77 -11.37
CA GLU A 542 -12.76 17.19 -9.99
C GLU A 542 -11.46 17.26 -9.19
N SER A 543 -10.61 16.28 -9.32
CA SER A 543 -9.33 16.21 -8.63
C SER A 543 -8.31 17.17 -9.23
N LEU A 544 -8.25 17.30 -10.57
CA LEU A 544 -7.38 18.27 -11.24
C LEU A 544 -7.58 19.69 -10.71
N LYS A 545 -8.83 20.09 -10.49
CA LYS A 545 -9.20 21.40 -9.93
C LYS A 545 -8.69 21.63 -8.50
N ARG A 546 -8.24 20.59 -7.79
CA ARG A 546 -7.73 20.69 -6.40
C ARG A 546 -6.24 21.01 -6.33
N PHE A 547 -5.50 20.81 -7.43
CA PHE A 547 -4.06 21.05 -7.44
C PHE A 547 -3.53 21.82 -8.67
N ILE A 548 -4.36 21.99 -9.70
CA ILE A 548 -4.04 22.85 -10.84
C ILE A 548 -4.86 24.15 -10.72
N PRO A 549 -4.20 25.34 -10.73
CA PRO A 549 -4.89 26.61 -10.66
C PRO A 549 -5.91 26.78 -11.80
N ALA A 550 -7.05 27.41 -11.52
CA ALA A 550 -8.14 27.54 -12.49
C ALA A 550 -7.74 28.09 -13.86
N LYS A 551 -6.80 29.03 -13.89
CA LYS A 551 -6.28 29.63 -15.14
C LYS A 551 -5.39 28.70 -15.96
N ASP A 552 -4.85 27.65 -15.31
CA ASP A 552 -3.89 26.69 -15.90
C ASP A 552 -4.53 25.31 -16.16
N LEU A 553 -5.86 25.16 -15.93
CA LEU A 553 -6.57 23.90 -16.11
C LEU A 553 -6.64 23.43 -17.56
N TRP A 554 -6.66 24.33 -18.52
CA TRP A 554 -6.71 24.00 -19.94
C TRP A 554 -6.15 25.12 -20.81
N PRO A 555 -5.41 24.81 -21.88
CA PRO A 555 -4.93 23.47 -22.28
C PRO A 555 -3.80 22.95 -21.35
N VAL A 556 -3.37 21.70 -21.59
CA VAL A 556 -2.19 21.09 -20.91
C VAL A 556 -0.97 22.00 -21.07
N ASN A 557 -0.27 22.26 -19.97
CA ASN A 557 0.80 23.26 -19.88
C ASN A 557 1.85 22.88 -18.82
N ASP A 558 2.81 23.79 -18.55
CA ASP A 558 3.91 23.56 -17.59
C ASP A 558 3.47 23.23 -16.16
N ILE A 559 2.27 23.65 -15.73
CA ILE A 559 1.74 23.27 -14.42
C ILE A 559 1.34 21.80 -14.42
N TRP A 560 0.75 21.29 -15.51
CA TRP A 560 0.49 19.87 -15.68
C TRP A 560 1.78 19.05 -15.66
N TYR A 561 2.80 19.50 -16.43
CA TYR A 561 4.10 18.81 -16.48
C TYR A 561 4.80 18.80 -15.12
N TYR A 562 4.63 19.85 -14.30
CA TYR A 562 5.13 19.85 -12.93
C TYR A 562 4.56 18.71 -12.07
N HIS A 563 3.29 18.36 -12.29
CA HIS A 563 2.60 17.26 -11.62
C HIS A 563 2.76 15.90 -12.33
N CYS A 564 3.57 15.80 -13.37
CA CYS A 564 4.07 14.54 -13.92
C CYS A 564 5.19 13.97 -13.05
N ALA A 565 5.71 12.80 -13.44
CA ALA A 565 6.92 12.25 -12.83
C ALA A 565 8.18 13.04 -13.28
N ARG A 566 9.38 12.60 -12.91
CA ARG A 566 10.63 13.30 -13.21
C ARG A 566 11.35 12.66 -14.40
N GLY A 567 12.41 13.33 -14.89
CA GLY A 567 13.21 12.85 -16.01
C GLY A 567 12.39 12.75 -17.28
N GLU A 568 12.50 11.63 -17.97
CA GLU A 568 11.80 11.31 -19.22
C GLU A 568 10.27 11.33 -19.07
N PHE A 569 9.76 11.21 -17.85
CA PHE A 569 8.34 11.17 -17.51
C PHE A 569 7.74 12.54 -17.16
N ASN A 570 8.50 13.61 -17.31
CA ASN A 570 8.02 14.99 -17.09
C ASN A 570 7.21 15.52 -18.29
N THR A 571 6.30 14.71 -18.80
CA THR A 571 5.52 15.01 -20.01
C THR A 571 4.26 14.16 -20.06
N LEU A 572 3.29 14.54 -20.89
CA LEU A 572 2.14 13.76 -21.33
C LEU A 572 2.18 13.53 -22.86
N GLY A 573 3.34 13.72 -23.49
CA GLY A 573 3.45 13.76 -24.95
C GLY A 573 2.93 12.52 -25.64
N ARG A 574 3.44 11.31 -25.31
CA ARG A 574 3.00 10.05 -25.92
C ARG A 574 1.54 9.71 -25.59
N TYR A 575 1.12 10.00 -24.37
CA TYR A 575 -0.26 9.79 -23.93
C TYR A 575 -1.25 10.67 -24.71
N ASN A 576 -0.93 11.96 -24.88
CA ASN A 576 -1.75 12.89 -25.65
C ASN A 576 -1.74 12.58 -27.15
N GLU A 577 -0.61 12.13 -27.70
CA GLU A 577 -0.53 11.65 -29.09
C GLU A 577 -1.44 10.43 -29.29
N ALA A 578 -1.36 9.45 -28.40
CA ALA A 578 -2.21 8.27 -28.46
C ALA A 578 -3.69 8.65 -28.36
N MET A 579 -4.06 9.55 -27.45
CA MET A 579 -5.41 10.09 -27.33
C MET A 579 -5.87 10.72 -28.64
N ALA A 580 -5.07 11.61 -29.20
CA ALA A 580 -5.43 12.32 -30.43
C ALA A 580 -5.53 11.40 -31.65
N ARG A 581 -4.64 10.41 -31.74
CA ARG A 581 -4.59 9.46 -32.88
C ARG A 581 -5.68 8.41 -32.80
N ARG A 582 -5.98 7.90 -31.59
CA ARG A 582 -6.97 6.83 -31.39
C ARG A 582 -8.40 7.36 -31.23
N LEU A 583 -8.57 8.49 -30.52
CA LEU A 583 -9.88 9.01 -30.10
C LEU A 583 -10.20 10.40 -30.66
N GLY A 584 -9.27 11.01 -31.40
CA GLY A 584 -9.37 12.41 -31.83
C GLY A 584 -8.92 13.37 -30.71
N ALA A 585 -8.40 14.54 -31.09
CA ALA A 585 -7.98 15.57 -30.15
C ALA A 585 -9.17 16.06 -29.30
N ALA A 586 -8.92 16.36 -28.03
CA ALA A 586 -9.92 16.93 -27.13
C ALA A 586 -10.05 18.44 -27.36
N ALA A 587 -11.28 18.95 -27.40
CA ALA A 587 -11.57 20.36 -27.60
C ALA A 587 -11.58 21.18 -26.30
N ASN A 588 -11.79 20.52 -25.15
CA ASN A 588 -11.89 21.14 -23.84
C ASN A 588 -11.50 20.17 -22.73
N LEU A 589 -11.42 20.67 -21.49
CA LEU A 589 -11.01 19.90 -20.32
C LEU A 589 -11.93 18.69 -20.04
N GLU A 590 -13.22 18.84 -20.16
CA GLU A 590 -14.21 17.80 -19.89
C GLU A 590 -14.07 16.65 -20.88
N GLU A 591 -13.92 16.95 -22.16
CA GLU A 591 -13.67 15.95 -23.20
C GLU A 591 -12.30 15.26 -23.02
N TYR A 592 -11.26 16.03 -22.65
CA TYR A 592 -9.96 15.47 -22.31
C TYR A 592 -10.06 14.48 -21.13
N GLY A 593 -10.76 14.88 -20.07
CA GLY A 593 -10.98 14.03 -18.91
C GLY A 593 -11.71 12.72 -19.26
N LEU A 594 -12.75 12.78 -20.09
CA LEU A 594 -13.50 11.62 -20.55
C LEU A 594 -12.60 10.64 -21.34
N LYS A 595 -11.85 11.16 -22.32
CA LYS A 595 -10.91 10.37 -23.15
C LYS A 595 -9.78 9.80 -22.31
N ALA A 596 -9.31 10.55 -21.32
CA ALA A 596 -8.30 10.08 -20.39
C ALA A 596 -8.79 8.88 -19.56
N GLN A 597 -10.02 8.91 -19.04
CA GLN A 597 -10.56 7.77 -18.29
C GLN A 597 -10.73 6.52 -19.16
N PHE A 598 -11.07 6.69 -20.45
CA PHE A 598 -11.10 5.57 -21.39
C PHE A 598 -9.72 4.92 -21.57
N LEU A 599 -8.67 5.72 -21.87
CA LEU A 599 -7.30 5.21 -22.02
C LEU A 599 -6.79 4.55 -20.72
N ASN A 600 -7.07 5.17 -19.57
CA ASN A 600 -6.72 4.63 -18.27
C ASN A 600 -7.39 3.25 -18.05
N TYR A 601 -8.68 3.12 -18.37
CA TYR A 601 -9.43 1.87 -18.22
C TYR A 601 -8.90 0.77 -19.15
N GLU A 602 -8.81 1.09 -20.45
CA GLU A 602 -8.41 0.13 -21.48
C GLU A 602 -6.99 -0.39 -21.26
N GLY A 603 -6.02 0.52 -21.06
CA GLY A 603 -4.61 0.14 -20.88
C GLY A 603 -4.38 -0.70 -19.63
N MET A 604 -5.00 -0.32 -18.50
CA MET A 604 -4.84 -1.05 -17.25
C MET A 604 -5.51 -2.42 -17.30
N ARG A 605 -6.72 -2.51 -17.91
CA ARG A 605 -7.41 -3.77 -18.11
C ARG A 605 -6.57 -4.73 -18.95
N ALA A 606 -6.12 -4.28 -20.13
CA ALA A 606 -5.33 -5.10 -21.06
C ALA A 606 -4.07 -5.68 -20.42
N MET A 607 -3.37 -4.87 -19.62
CA MET A 607 -2.18 -5.28 -18.89
C MET A 607 -2.45 -6.47 -17.93
N PHE A 608 -3.39 -6.31 -17.02
CA PHE A 608 -3.68 -7.36 -16.04
C PHE A 608 -4.32 -8.60 -16.69
N GLU A 609 -5.18 -8.42 -17.71
CA GLU A 609 -5.77 -9.52 -18.48
C GLU A 609 -4.69 -10.37 -19.18
N ALA A 610 -3.71 -9.73 -19.81
CA ALA A 610 -2.64 -10.45 -20.52
C ALA A 610 -1.83 -11.33 -19.56
N PHE A 611 -1.49 -10.84 -18.38
CA PHE A 611 -0.80 -11.63 -17.36
C PHE A 611 -1.67 -12.75 -16.80
N ALA A 612 -2.97 -12.53 -16.63
CA ALA A 612 -3.90 -13.55 -16.16
C ALA A 612 -4.10 -14.66 -17.22
N ALA A 613 -4.22 -14.30 -18.50
CA ALA A 613 -4.35 -15.24 -19.61
C ALA A 613 -3.09 -16.09 -19.82
N ASN A 614 -1.91 -15.58 -19.49
CA ASN A 614 -0.62 -16.26 -19.65
C ASN A 614 -0.05 -16.89 -18.37
N LYS A 615 -0.88 -17.13 -17.34
CA LYS A 615 -0.39 -17.82 -16.13
C LYS A 615 -0.06 -19.30 -16.46
N PHE A 616 1.02 -19.92 -16.07
CA PHE A 616 2.14 -19.46 -15.25
C PHE A 616 3.43 -19.31 -16.09
N THR A 617 3.29 -18.98 -17.36
CA THR A 617 4.38 -18.39 -18.13
C THR A 617 4.67 -17.00 -17.55
N ALA A 618 3.64 -16.20 -17.31
CA ALA A 618 3.67 -15.03 -16.46
C ALA A 618 3.45 -15.44 -14.99
N THR A 619 4.37 -15.08 -14.10
CA THR A 619 4.33 -15.46 -12.68
C THR A 619 3.98 -14.28 -11.76
N GLY A 620 4.02 -13.06 -12.26
CA GLY A 620 3.62 -11.88 -11.51
C GLY A 620 3.74 -10.56 -12.25
N ILE A 621 2.93 -9.61 -11.80
CA ILE A 621 2.91 -8.23 -12.29
C ILE A 621 2.67 -7.26 -11.15
N ILE A 622 3.48 -6.22 -11.09
CA ILE A 622 3.32 -5.08 -10.18
C ILE A 622 3.17 -3.80 -11.02
N GLN A 623 1.96 -3.24 -11.00
CA GLN A 623 1.69 -1.92 -11.58
C GLN A 623 2.56 -0.87 -10.89
N TRP A 624 3.29 -0.11 -11.66
CA TRP A 624 4.01 1.05 -11.18
C TRP A 624 3.19 2.32 -11.45
N MET A 625 2.55 2.98 -10.45
CA MET A 625 2.42 2.68 -9.02
C MET A 625 0.96 2.35 -8.67
N TYR A 626 0.72 1.87 -7.44
CA TYR A 626 -0.60 1.64 -6.87
C TYR A 626 -1.28 2.95 -6.45
N ASN A 627 -0.61 3.74 -5.61
CA ASN A 627 -1.09 4.98 -5.01
C ASN A 627 -0.19 6.18 -5.31
N SER A 628 -0.47 7.30 -4.68
CA SER A 628 0.26 8.55 -4.90
C SER A 628 0.70 9.16 -3.58
N ALA A 629 1.99 9.52 -3.50
CA ALA A 629 2.54 10.27 -2.36
C ALA A 629 2.05 11.73 -2.33
N TRP A 630 1.72 12.29 -3.48
CA TRP A 630 1.25 13.67 -3.69
C TRP A 630 0.35 13.76 -4.91
N PRO A 631 -0.42 14.84 -5.15
CA PRO A 631 -1.26 14.97 -6.34
C PRO A 631 -0.44 14.97 -7.62
N LYS A 632 -0.60 13.93 -8.46
CA LYS A 632 0.16 13.73 -9.69
C LYS A 632 -0.70 13.16 -10.83
N LEU A 633 -0.12 13.05 -12.03
CA LEU A 633 -0.78 12.62 -13.27
C LEU A 633 -0.33 11.23 -13.75
N TRP A 634 0.69 10.64 -13.09
CA TRP A 634 1.34 9.40 -13.50
C TRP A 634 1.22 8.32 -12.45
N TRP A 635 1.15 7.04 -12.91
CA TRP A 635 1.37 5.84 -12.11
C TRP A 635 0.52 5.76 -10.85
N GLN A 636 -0.77 5.68 -11.05
CA GLN A 636 -1.73 5.53 -9.95
C GLN A 636 -2.98 4.80 -10.41
N LEU A 637 -3.62 4.01 -9.57
CA LEU A 637 -4.90 3.39 -9.87
C LEU A 637 -6.07 4.27 -9.43
N TYR A 638 -5.87 4.99 -8.36
CA TYR A 638 -6.72 6.07 -7.84
C TYR A 638 -5.82 7.25 -7.46
N ASP A 639 -6.39 8.43 -7.41
CA ASP A 639 -5.59 9.62 -7.16
C ASP A 639 -5.28 9.87 -5.68
N TYR A 640 -4.47 10.87 -5.39
CA TYR A 640 -4.06 11.28 -4.04
C TYR A 640 -5.25 11.50 -3.08
N TYR A 641 -6.42 11.87 -3.61
CA TYR A 641 -7.63 12.15 -2.85
C TYR A 641 -8.54 10.94 -2.67
N LEU A 642 -8.07 9.75 -3.00
CA LEU A 642 -8.83 8.48 -3.01
C LEU A 642 -9.93 8.43 -4.10
N MET A 643 -9.84 9.24 -5.16
CA MET A 643 -10.79 9.18 -6.27
C MET A 643 -10.42 8.04 -7.22
N PRO A 644 -11.26 6.99 -7.34
CA PRO A 644 -11.04 5.93 -8.32
C PRO A 644 -11.08 6.46 -9.75
N THR A 645 -10.11 6.07 -10.56
CA THR A 645 -10.01 6.44 -11.98
C THR A 645 -10.48 5.31 -12.89
N GLY A 646 -10.46 5.52 -14.21
CA GLY A 646 -10.65 4.43 -15.18
C GLY A 646 -9.65 3.29 -14.96
N ALA A 647 -8.41 3.58 -14.57
CA ALA A 647 -7.40 2.57 -14.26
C ALA A 647 -7.81 1.64 -13.10
N PHE A 648 -8.43 2.20 -12.05
CA PHE A 648 -8.96 1.42 -10.93
C PHE A 648 -9.95 0.34 -11.39
N TYR A 649 -10.93 0.76 -12.19
CA TYR A 649 -11.97 -0.16 -12.66
C TYR A 649 -11.49 -1.07 -13.79
N GLY A 650 -10.50 -0.65 -14.59
CA GLY A 650 -9.80 -1.53 -15.52
C GLY A 650 -9.07 -2.66 -14.82
N ALA A 651 -8.31 -2.36 -13.75
CA ALA A 651 -7.67 -3.36 -12.90
C ALA A 651 -8.68 -4.28 -12.23
N ARG A 652 -9.75 -3.72 -11.64
CA ARG A 652 -10.82 -4.47 -11.00
C ARG A 652 -11.45 -5.47 -11.97
N LYS A 653 -11.78 -5.04 -13.19
CA LYS A 653 -12.37 -5.87 -14.25
C LYS A 653 -11.42 -7.01 -14.62
N ALA A 654 -10.19 -6.72 -14.93
CA ALA A 654 -9.18 -7.69 -15.34
C ALA A 654 -8.85 -8.75 -14.27
N CYS A 655 -9.01 -8.39 -13.00
CA CYS A 655 -8.68 -9.25 -11.86
C CYS A 655 -9.88 -10.00 -11.28
N GLU A 656 -11.04 -10.06 -11.97
CA GLU A 656 -12.18 -10.87 -11.55
C GLU A 656 -11.75 -12.34 -11.34
N PRO A 657 -12.25 -13.04 -10.30
CA PRO A 657 -11.84 -14.41 -9.97
C PRO A 657 -12.12 -15.41 -11.09
N LEU A 658 -13.26 -15.28 -11.77
CA LEU A 658 -13.62 -15.95 -13.02
C LEU A 658 -13.78 -14.88 -14.06
N HIS A 659 -13.04 -14.95 -15.16
CA HIS A 659 -12.97 -13.87 -16.13
C HIS A 659 -12.91 -14.39 -17.56
N ILE A 660 -13.50 -13.64 -18.50
CA ILE A 660 -13.43 -13.92 -19.93
C ILE A 660 -12.72 -12.75 -20.61
N VAL A 661 -11.69 -13.07 -21.41
CA VAL A 661 -10.70 -12.14 -21.95
C VAL A 661 -10.65 -12.23 -23.46
N TYR A 662 -10.49 -11.08 -24.11
CA TYR A 662 -10.03 -11.01 -25.51
C TYR A 662 -8.54 -10.65 -25.54
N ALA A 663 -7.73 -11.54 -26.09
CA ALA A 663 -6.30 -11.34 -26.25
C ALA A 663 -6.04 -10.48 -27.51
N TYR A 664 -5.77 -9.20 -27.28
CA TYR A 664 -5.50 -8.23 -28.33
C TYR A 664 -4.37 -8.69 -29.27
N GLY A 665 -4.53 -8.51 -30.56
CA GLY A 665 -3.54 -8.86 -31.58
C GLY A 665 -3.38 -10.36 -31.85
N LYS A 666 -4.04 -11.22 -31.04
CA LYS A 666 -4.12 -12.67 -31.25
C LYS A 666 -5.51 -13.15 -31.65
N ASP A 667 -6.51 -12.28 -31.45
CA ASP A 667 -7.94 -12.58 -31.68
C ASP A 667 -8.46 -13.80 -30.91
N GLU A 668 -7.80 -14.15 -29.81
CA GLU A 668 -8.14 -15.28 -28.96
C GLU A 668 -9.11 -14.88 -27.85
N ILE A 669 -10.08 -15.76 -27.57
CA ILE A 669 -10.94 -15.66 -26.37
C ILE A 669 -10.42 -16.65 -25.34
N VAL A 670 -10.08 -16.13 -24.17
CA VAL A 670 -9.51 -16.89 -23.06
C VAL A 670 -10.44 -16.82 -21.85
N VAL A 671 -10.68 -17.96 -21.20
CA VAL A 671 -11.37 -18.01 -19.91
C VAL A 671 -10.36 -18.29 -18.81
N VAL A 672 -10.43 -17.51 -17.73
CA VAL A 672 -9.49 -17.55 -16.62
C VAL A 672 -10.22 -17.93 -15.35
N ASN A 673 -9.78 -19.00 -14.70
CA ASN A 673 -10.12 -19.37 -13.33
C ASN A 673 -8.96 -18.97 -12.41
N SER A 674 -9.16 -18.01 -11.53
CA SER A 674 -8.18 -17.62 -10.51
C SER A 674 -8.52 -18.11 -9.09
N THR A 675 -9.48 -19.05 -8.99
CA THR A 675 -9.87 -19.68 -7.72
C THR A 675 -9.17 -21.03 -7.53
N LEU A 676 -9.24 -21.59 -6.31
CA LEU A 676 -8.74 -22.93 -6.00
C LEU A 676 -9.78 -24.04 -6.21
N GLY A 677 -10.96 -23.73 -6.76
CA GLY A 677 -12.02 -24.68 -7.09
C GLY A 677 -12.08 -25.00 -8.57
N ASP A 678 -12.47 -26.23 -8.91
CA ASP A 678 -12.84 -26.60 -10.27
C ASP A 678 -14.09 -25.84 -10.72
N GLN A 679 -14.13 -25.49 -11.98
CA GLN A 679 -15.26 -24.83 -12.62
C GLN A 679 -15.78 -25.72 -13.74
N HIS A 680 -17.06 -26.11 -13.69
CA HIS A 680 -17.66 -27.04 -14.62
C HIS A 680 -18.82 -26.42 -15.37
N ASP A 681 -18.94 -26.77 -16.65
CA ASP A 681 -20.08 -26.43 -17.51
C ASP A 681 -20.39 -24.92 -17.55
N LEU A 682 -19.37 -24.11 -17.56
CA LEU A 682 -19.52 -22.67 -17.76
C LEU A 682 -19.95 -22.38 -19.18
N ARG A 683 -20.91 -21.48 -19.36
CA ARG A 683 -21.36 -21.01 -20.66
C ARG A 683 -20.67 -19.68 -20.99
N ALA A 684 -19.86 -19.69 -22.03
CA ALA A 684 -19.18 -18.51 -22.56
C ALA A 684 -19.86 -18.04 -23.86
N THR A 685 -20.06 -16.72 -24.01
CA THR A 685 -20.64 -16.13 -25.22
C THR A 685 -19.75 -15.02 -25.77
N ALA A 686 -19.70 -14.91 -27.11
CA ALA A 686 -19.09 -13.78 -27.81
C ALA A 686 -20.07 -13.21 -28.82
N LEU A 687 -20.21 -11.87 -28.83
CA LEU A 687 -21.05 -11.13 -29.75
C LEU A 687 -20.23 -10.00 -30.37
N VAL A 688 -20.03 -10.02 -31.69
CA VAL A 688 -19.37 -8.92 -32.41
C VAL A 688 -20.44 -8.05 -33.07
N LEU A 689 -20.40 -6.76 -32.80
CA LEU A 689 -21.33 -5.77 -33.29
C LEU A 689 -20.59 -4.67 -34.06
N ASN A 690 -21.13 -4.30 -35.21
CA ASN A 690 -20.73 -3.08 -35.90
C ASN A 690 -21.08 -1.83 -35.06
N PHE A 691 -20.55 -0.70 -35.46
CA PHE A 691 -20.80 0.58 -34.81
C PHE A 691 -22.29 0.94 -34.72
N ASP A 692 -23.09 0.51 -35.70
CA ASP A 692 -24.55 0.68 -35.77
C ASP A 692 -25.35 -0.38 -35.01
N MET A 693 -24.69 -1.22 -34.19
CA MET A 693 -25.28 -2.34 -33.44
C MET A 693 -25.73 -3.54 -34.32
N THR A 694 -25.42 -3.60 -35.60
CA THR A 694 -25.68 -4.80 -36.40
C THR A 694 -24.79 -5.96 -35.98
N ASN A 695 -25.40 -7.12 -35.77
CA ASN A 695 -24.69 -8.34 -35.40
C ASN A 695 -23.87 -8.90 -36.58
N LYS A 696 -22.56 -9.07 -36.39
CA LYS A 696 -21.65 -9.64 -37.39
C LYS A 696 -21.21 -11.05 -37.05
N PHE A 697 -21.21 -11.40 -35.77
CA PHE A 697 -20.83 -12.70 -35.26
C PHE A 697 -21.45 -12.95 -33.90
N SER A 698 -21.94 -14.17 -33.68
CA SER A 698 -22.42 -14.62 -32.38
C SER A 698 -22.09 -16.10 -32.21
N LYS A 699 -21.51 -16.46 -31.08
CA LYS A 699 -21.18 -17.85 -30.76
C LYS A 699 -21.21 -18.11 -29.27
N GLU A 700 -21.52 -19.34 -28.92
CA GLU A 700 -21.57 -19.87 -27.56
C GLU A 700 -20.70 -21.11 -27.42
N TRP A 701 -20.09 -21.29 -26.25
CA TRP A 701 -19.28 -22.47 -25.88
C TRP A 701 -19.61 -22.90 -24.46
N THR A 702 -19.42 -24.19 -24.23
CA THR A 702 -19.31 -24.71 -22.86
C THR A 702 -17.85 -24.99 -22.55
N VAL A 703 -17.39 -24.54 -21.39
CA VAL A 703 -16.00 -24.70 -20.93
C VAL A 703 -15.94 -25.14 -19.47
N SER A 704 -14.97 -26.00 -19.15
CA SER A 704 -14.64 -26.39 -17.78
C SER A 704 -13.15 -26.10 -17.55
N LEU A 705 -12.81 -25.57 -16.37
CA LEU A 705 -11.44 -25.24 -16.00
C LEU A 705 -11.06 -25.86 -14.67
N ALA A 706 -9.84 -26.34 -14.59
CA ALA A 706 -9.21 -26.74 -13.33
C ALA A 706 -8.96 -25.52 -12.44
N PRO A 707 -8.63 -25.75 -11.15
CA PRO A 707 -8.22 -24.68 -10.26
C PRO A 707 -7.05 -23.88 -10.80
N ASN A 708 -7.17 -22.55 -10.75
CA ASN A 708 -6.09 -21.63 -11.08
C ASN A 708 -5.56 -21.78 -12.54
N GLU A 709 -6.44 -22.06 -13.49
CA GLU A 709 -6.17 -22.32 -14.90
C GLU A 709 -6.60 -21.14 -15.78
N ALA A 710 -5.93 -20.99 -16.95
CA ALA A 710 -6.37 -20.16 -18.06
C ALA A 710 -6.41 -21.01 -19.34
N GLN A 711 -7.48 -20.90 -20.12
CA GLN A 711 -7.67 -21.68 -21.33
C GLN A 711 -8.17 -20.82 -22.49
N THR A 712 -7.47 -20.86 -23.63
CA THR A 712 -7.99 -20.35 -24.91
C THR A 712 -9.10 -21.26 -25.38
N ILE A 713 -10.31 -20.71 -25.59
CA ILE A 713 -11.49 -21.45 -25.98
C ILE A 713 -11.85 -21.26 -27.45
N PHE A 714 -11.40 -20.17 -28.05
CA PHE A 714 -11.69 -19.83 -29.44
C PHE A 714 -10.78 -18.75 -29.97
N THR A 715 -10.52 -18.77 -31.30
CA THR A 715 -9.93 -17.66 -32.05
C THR A 715 -11.00 -17.09 -32.98
N LEU A 716 -11.23 -15.77 -32.90
CA LEU A 716 -12.18 -15.08 -33.77
C LEU A 716 -11.71 -15.20 -35.22
N PRO A 717 -12.59 -15.57 -36.15
CA PRO A 717 -12.24 -15.58 -37.58
C PRO A 717 -12.20 -14.15 -38.14
N ASP A 718 -11.60 -14.01 -39.32
CA ASP A 718 -11.76 -12.79 -40.09
C ASP A 718 -13.24 -12.59 -40.43
N LEU A 719 -13.75 -11.40 -40.06
CA LEU A 719 -15.16 -11.04 -40.23
C LEU A 719 -15.30 -9.97 -41.33
N PRO A 720 -15.89 -10.31 -42.50
CA PRO A 720 -16.06 -9.34 -43.57
C PRO A 720 -17.13 -8.32 -43.23
N GLY A 721 -16.89 -7.06 -43.62
CA GLY A 721 -17.85 -5.96 -43.49
C GLY A 721 -17.99 -5.43 -42.06
N LEU A 722 -16.93 -5.52 -41.23
CA LEU A 722 -16.83 -4.79 -39.99
C LEU A 722 -16.75 -3.27 -40.28
N SER A 723 -17.38 -2.48 -39.41
CA SER A 723 -17.17 -1.03 -39.40
C SER A 723 -15.75 -0.72 -38.88
N PRO A 724 -15.13 0.45 -39.26
CA PRO A 724 -13.77 0.81 -38.80
C PRO A 724 -13.59 0.71 -37.28
N THR A 725 -14.59 1.13 -36.51
CA THR A 725 -14.74 0.86 -35.08
C THR A 725 -15.90 -0.12 -34.90
N TYR A 726 -15.68 -1.18 -34.13
CA TYR A 726 -16.67 -2.19 -33.80
C TYR A 726 -16.58 -2.63 -32.36
N PHE A 727 -17.51 -3.45 -31.89
CA PHE A 727 -17.58 -3.84 -30.49
C PHE A 727 -17.57 -5.35 -30.34
N LEU A 728 -16.95 -5.83 -29.27
CA LEU A 728 -16.98 -7.22 -28.85
C LEU A 728 -17.51 -7.31 -27.42
N ASP A 729 -18.64 -7.99 -27.23
CA ASP A 729 -19.23 -8.28 -25.92
C ASP A 729 -18.98 -9.75 -25.58
N LEU A 730 -18.26 -9.98 -24.48
CA LEU A 730 -17.96 -11.30 -23.94
C LEU A 730 -18.68 -11.51 -22.63
N ARG A 731 -19.35 -12.67 -22.45
CA ARG A 731 -20.02 -12.99 -21.19
C ARG A 731 -19.73 -14.43 -20.77
N LEU A 732 -19.61 -14.61 -19.46
CA LEU A 732 -19.44 -15.90 -18.82
C LEU A 732 -20.56 -16.12 -17.82
N PHE A 733 -21.18 -17.30 -17.86
CA PHE A 733 -22.28 -17.68 -16.98
C PHE A 733 -21.97 -19.03 -16.33
N ASP A 734 -22.56 -19.28 -15.16
CA ASP A 734 -22.57 -20.60 -14.57
C ASP A 734 -23.57 -21.52 -15.31
N ARG A 735 -23.60 -22.80 -14.93
CA ARG A 735 -24.52 -23.80 -15.48
C ARG A 735 -26.00 -23.45 -15.30
N ASP A 736 -26.33 -22.62 -14.30
CA ASP A 736 -27.68 -22.18 -13.99
C ASP A 736 -28.06 -20.89 -14.74
N GLY A 737 -27.13 -20.35 -15.56
CA GLY A 737 -27.31 -19.13 -16.35
C GLY A 737 -27.10 -17.83 -15.57
N ARG A 738 -26.53 -17.89 -14.37
CA ARG A 738 -26.19 -16.68 -13.61
C ARG A 738 -24.92 -16.06 -14.19
N PRO A 739 -24.88 -14.72 -14.38
CA PRO A 739 -23.69 -14.07 -14.89
C PRO A 739 -22.53 -14.11 -13.88
N LEU A 740 -21.36 -14.52 -14.33
CA LEU A 740 -20.12 -14.59 -13.57
C LEU A 740 -19.14 -13.48 -13.96
N SER A 741 -19.03 -13.20 -15.26
CA SER A 741 -18.18 -12.15 -15.80
C SER A 741 -18.78 -11.57 -17.07
N SER A 742 -18.56 -10.30 -17.32
CA SER A 742 -18.84 -9.63 -18.58
C SER A 742 -17.69 -8.70 -18.93
N ASN A 743 -17.28 -8.70 -20.20
CA ASN A 743 -16.19 -7.86 -20.65
C ASN A 743 -16.52 -7.26 -22.01
N PHE A 744 -16.37 -5.95 -22.15
CA PHE A 744 -16.76 -5.22 -23.33
C PHE A 744 -15.55 -4.50 -23.94
N TYR A 745 -15.33 -4.69 -25.25
CA TYR A 745 -14.22 -4.10 -25.98
C TYR A 745 -14.72 -3.22 -27.11
N SER A 746 -14.12 -2.05 -27.26
CA SER A 746 -14.17 -1.29 -28.51
C SER A 746 -12.89 -1.56 -29.29
N LEU A 747 -13.05 -1.98 -30.52
CA LEU A 747 -11.97 -2.46 -31.37
C LEU A 747 -11.95 -1.67 -32.69
N SER A 748 -10.81 -1.70 -33.38
CA SER A 748 -10.62 -1.07 -34.68
C SER A 748 -10.19 -2.13 -35.71
N THR A 749 -10.64 -1.97 -36.96
CA THR A 749 -10.12 -2.76 -38.07
C THR A 749 -8.69 -2.36 -38.47
N LYS A 750 -8.21 -1.22 -37.96
CA LYS A 750 -6.82 -0.79 -38.09
C LYS A 750 -6.11 -1.12 -36.76
N PRO A 751 -5.09 -2.01 -36.77
CA PRO A 751 -4.38 -2.37 -35.55
C PRO A 751 -3.46 -1.25 -35.04
N ASP A 752 -3.11 -1.27 -33.76
CA ASP A 752 -1.92 -0.57 -33.25
C ASP A 752 -0.67 -1.28 -33.80
N VAL A 753 0.38 -0.54 -34.12
CA VAL A 753 1.65 -1.08 -34.63
C VAL A 753 2.80 -0.53 -33.81
N LEU A 754 3.53 -1.42 -33.16
CA LEU A 754 4.70 -1.07 -32.35
C LEU A 754 5.92 -0.74 -33.23
N ASP A 755 6.75 0.21 -32.81
CA ASP A 755 8.05 0.51 -33.43
C ASP A 755 9.16 -0.15 -32.61
N GLU A 756 9.29 -1.49 -32.74
CA GLU A 756 10.30 -2.26 -31.98
C GLU A 756 11.73 -1.77 -32.23
N ALA A 757 12.01 -1.20 -33.43
CA ALA A 757 13.34 -0.69 -33.75
C ALA A 757 13.73 0.54 -32.93
N LYS A 758 12.74 1.24 -32.37
CA LYS A 758 12.91 2.42 -31.52
C LYS A 758 12.60 2.17 -30.05
N THR A 759 12.61 0.92 -29.63
CA THR A 759 12.40 0.57 -28.20
C THR A 759 13.48 1.22 -27.35
N GLU A 760 13.04 1.97 -26.36
CA GLU A 760 13.84 2.56 -25.29
C GLU A 760 13.72 1.72 -24.02
N TRP A 761 14.58 1.98 -23.02
CA TRP A 761 14.57 1.21 -21.77
C TRP A 761 13.21 1.27 -21.03
N PHE A 762 12.44 2.31 -21.26
CA PHE A 762 11.19 2.58 -20.55
C PHE A 762 9.92 2.48 -21.41
N VAL A 763 10.04 2.31 -22.73
CA VAL A 763 8.88 2.21 -23.63
C VAL A 763 9.23 1.65 -25.00
N THR A 764 8.31 0.91 -25.61
CA THR A 764 8.30 0.64 -27.06
C THR A 764 7.33 1.61 -27.70
N PRO A 765 7.80 2.55 -28.55
CA PRO A 765 6.94 3.54 -29.19
C PRO A 765 5.92 2.90 -30.13
N VAL A 766 4.87 3.66 -30.44
CA VAL A 766 3.82 3.25 -31.40
C VAL A 766 4.11 3.91 -32.74
N LYS A 767 4.17 3.11 -33.81
CA LYS A 767 4.36 3.58 -35.18
C LYS A 767 3.04 3.98 -35.82
N ASP A 768 1.99 3.21 -35.58
CA ASP A 768 0.65 3.45 -36.11
C ASP A 768 -0.37 3.08 -35.03
N TYR A 769 -1.50 3.78 -35.00
CA TYR A 769 -2.50 3.66 -33.95
C TYR A 769 -3.81 3.10 -34.48
N ALA A 770 -4.49 2.28 -33.68
CA ALA A 770 -5.88 1.90 -33.88
C ALA A 770 -6.76 3.15 -33.96
N ASP A 771 -7.70 3.18 -34.88
CA ASP A 771 -8.61 4.31 -35.07
C ASP A 771 -10.00 4.02 -34.48
N MET A 772 -10.32 4.69 -33.39
CA MET A 772 -11.63 4.66 -32.73
C MET A 772 -12.29 6.03 -32.70
N THR A 773 -11.88 6.95 -33.58
CA THR A 773 -12.45 8.32 -33.63
C THR A 773 -13.96 8.33 -33.88
N ALA A 774 -14.48 7.26 -34.50
CA ALA A 774 -15.93 7.07 -34.71
C ALA A 774 -16.74 7.14 -33.39
N LEU A 775 -16.12 6.77 -32.23
CA LEU A 775 -16.78 6.86 -30.93
C LEU A 775 -17.32 8.25 -30.61
N ASN A 776 -16.70 9.31 -31.14
CA ASN A 776 -17.19 10.70 -30.97
C ASN A 776 -18.52 10.94 -31.67
N GLY A 777 -18.93 10.08 -32.61
CA GLY A 777 -20.19 10.12 -33.33
C GLY A 777 -21.30 9.26 -32.72
N LEU A 778 -21.08 8.63 -31.56
CA LEU A 778 -22.11 7.85 -30.89
C LEU A 778 -23.36 8.71 -30.57
N PRO A 779 -24.57 8.27 -30.97
CA PRO A 779 -25.80 8.99 -30.62
C PRO A 779 -25.95 9.16 -29.11
N PRO A 780 -26.43 10.31 -28.64
CA PRO A 780 -26.67 10.53 -27.22
C PRO A 780 -27.73 9.57 -26.67
N VAL A 781 -27.44 9.00 -25.50
CA VAL A 781 -28.30 8.05 -24.79
C VAL A 781 -28.80 8.68 -23.49
N ARG A 782 -30.10 8.50 -23.21
CA ARG A 782 -30.67 8.77 -21.89
C ARG A 782 -31.10 7.46 -21.26
N LEU A 783 -30.45 7.10 -20.17
CA LEU A 783 -30.74 5.89 -19.41
C LEU A 783 -32.03 6.10 -18.58
N LYS A 784 -32.85 5.05 -18.45
CA LYS A 784 -33.80 4.97 -17.34
C LYS A 784 -33.02 4.57 -16.09
N THR A 785 -33.22 5.33 -15.02
CA THR A 785 -32.45 5.19 -13.79
C THR A 785 -33.33 5.13 -12.57
N GLY A 786 -33.07 4.18 -11.69
CA GLY A 786 -33.63 4.13 -10.36
C GLY A 786 -32.51 3.91 -9.34
N TYR A 787 -32.60 4.54 -8.18
CA TYR A 787 -31.66 4.25 -7.11
C TYR A 787 -32.29 4.41 -5.73
N ARG A 788 -31.73 3.67 -4.76
CA ARG A 788 -32.15 3.75 -3.37
C ARG A 788 -30.96 3.64 -2.45
N PHE A 789 -31.00 4.38 -1.34
CA PHE A 789 -30.03 4.26 -0.26
C PHE A 789 -30.54 3.29 0.80
N GLY A 790 -29.62 2.55 1.41
CA GLY A 790 -29.94 1.57 2.45
C GLY A 790 -28.69 1.21 3.26
N LYS A 791 -28.84 0.14 4.08
CA LYS A 791 -27.73 -0.44 4.83
C LYS A 791 -27.65 -1.93 4.60
N GLU A 792 -26.43 -2.45 4.51
CA GLU A 792 -26.14 -3.89 4.56
C GLU A 792 -25.22 -4.16 5.77
N GLY A 793 -25.80 -4.67 6.85
CA GLY A 793 -25.11 -4.71 8.14
C GLY A 793 -24.78 -3.31 8.66
N ALA A 794 -23.49 -3.03 8.87
CA ALA A 794 -22.97 -1.70 9.30
C ALA A 794 -22.63 -0.77 8.13
N THR A 795 -22.67 -1.26 6.89
CA THR A 795 -22.22 -0.52 5.68
C THR A 795 -23.37 0.21 5.04
N ASP A 796 -23.17 1.49 4.73
CA ASP A 796 -24.12 2.26 3.93
C ASP A 796 -23.96 1.91 2.44
N VAL A 797 -25.06 1.71 1.74
CA VAL A 797 -25.08 1.30 0.34
C VAL A 797 -26.05 2.13 -0.49
N VAL A 798 -25.68 2.33 -1.76
CA VAL A 798 -26.59 2.79 -2.80
C VAL A 798 -26.77 1.66 -3.82
N ALA A 799 -28.01 1.21 -3.99
CA ALA A 799 -28.39 0.28 -5.05
C ALA A 799 -28.91 1.07 -6.24
N VAL A 800 -28.37 0.76 -7.43
CA VAL A 800 -28.66 1.48 -8.69
C VAL A 800 -29.20 0.49 -9.71
N GLU A 801 -30.30 0.86 -10.37
CA GLU A 801 -30.90 0.14 -11.48
C GLU A 801 -30.84 1.01 -12.73
N LEU A 802 -30.28 0.48 -13.81
CA LEU A 802 -30.12 1.16 -15.09
C LEU A 802 -30.75 0.34 -16.19
N GLU A 803 -31.38 1.03 -17.16
CA GLU A 803 -31.85 0.43 -18.40
C GLU A 803 -31.48 1.36 -19.56
N ASN A 804 -30.91 0.79 -20.63
CA ASN A 804 -30.71 1.49 -21.89
C ASN A 804 -31.92 1.26 -22.84
N PRO A 805 -32.89 2.18 -22.88
CA PRO A 805 -34.09 1.99 -23.71
C PRO A 805 -33.91 2.38 -25.16
N THR A 806 -32.71 2.80 -25.57
CA THR A 806 -32.42 3.30 -26.91
C THR A 806 -31.95 2.19 -27.85
N SER A 807 -31.81 2.50 -29.14
CA SER A 807 -31.24 1.61 -30.17
C SER A 807 -29.71 1.75 -30.28
N SER A 808 -29.08 2.62 -29.49
CA SER A 808 -27.64 2.84 -29.49
C SER A 808 -27.02 2.36 -28.16
N ILE A 809 -25.74 2.04 -28.19
CA ILE A 809 -24.99 1.67 -26.99
C ILE A 809 -24.86 2.87 -26.03
N ALA A 810 -25.04 2.67 -24.73
CA ALA A 810 -24.57 3.57 -23.70
C ALA A 810 -23.12 3.19 -23.36
N PHE A 811 -22.17 4.02 -23.76
CA PHE A 811 -20.77 3.69 -23.70
C PHE A 811 -20.05 4.37 -22.53
N MET A 812 -19.20 3.63 -21.84
CA MET A 812 -18.39 4.12 -20.70
C MET A 812 -19.23 4.84 -19.63
N VAL A 813 -20.28 4.17 -19.15
CA VAL A 813 -21.18 4.71 -18.11
C VAL A 813 -20.40 4.86 -16.80
N GLU A 814 -20.38 6.08 -16.28
CA GLU A 814 -19.73 6.43 -15.01
C GLU A 814 -20.78 6.73 -13.94
N LEU A 815 -20.62 6.16 -12.78
CA LEU A 815 -21.40 6.43 -11.58
C LEU A 815 -20.54 7.17 -10.56
N ARG A 816 -21.06 8.26 -10.03
CA ARG A 816 -20.44 9.00 -8.91
C ARG A 816 -21.46 9.29 -7.81
N LEU A 817 -21.07 9.02 -6.58
CA LEU A 817 -21.81 9.46 -5.41
C LEU A 817 -21.24 10.80 -4.96
N VAL A 818 -22.08 11.84 -4.90
CA VAL A 818 -21.65 13.19 -4.53
C VAL A 818 -22.51 13.74 -3.39
N LYS A 819 -22.00 14.75 -2.70
CA LYS A 819 -22.69 15.50 -1.65
C LYS A 819 -23.64 16.54 -2.30
N ASP A 820 -24.84 16.70 -1.76
CA ASP A 820 -25.91 17.52 -2.36
C ASP A 820 -25.58 19.03 -2.42
N LYS A 821 -24.87 19.56 -1.43
CA LYS A 821 -24.56 21.01 -1.33
C LYS A 821 -23.21 21.36 -1.94
N SER A 822 -22.17 20.65 -1.56
CA SER A 822 -20.81 20.91 -2.04
C SER A 822 -20.54 20.36 -3.44
N GLY A 823 -21.30 19.35 -3.87
CA GLY A 823 -21.08 18.64 -5.12
C GLY A 823 -19.80 17.76 -5.12
N GLN A 824 -19.08 17.69 -4.01
CA GLN A 824 -17.87 16.88 -3.87
C GLN A 824 -18.20 15.39 -3.84
N SER A 825 -17.34 14.59 -4.42
CA SER A 825 -17.46 13.12 -4.36
C SER A 825 -17.37 12.60 -2.93
N VAL A 826 -18.15 11.56 -2.62
CA VAL A 826 -18.08 10.81 -1.37
C VAL A 826 -16.98 9.76 -1.51
N LEU A 827 -15.95 9.84 -0.69
CA LEU A 827 -14.76 8.99 -0.77
C LEU A 827 -14.33 8.52 0.62
N PRO A 828 -13.89 7.26 0.74
CA PRO A 828 -13.79 6.24 -0.31
C PRO A 828 -15.15 5.70 -0.74
N ILE A 829 -15.25 5.24 -1.99
CA ILE A 829 -16.44 4.60 -2.57
C ILE A 829 -16.06 3.26 -3.22
N PHE A 830 -16.90 2.24 -3.05
CA PHE A 830 -16.67 0.88 -3.51
C PHE A 830 -17.80 0.43 -4.44
N TRP A 831 -17.75 0.86 -5.73
CA TRP A 831 -18.71 0.42 -6.75
C TRP A 831 -18.40 -1.01 -7.22
N GLU A 832 -19.42 -1.85 -7.37
CA GLU A 832 -19.25 -3.20 -7.94
C GLU A 832 -18.73 -3.18 -9.37
N ASP A 833 -19.09 -2.14 -10.14
CA ASP A 833 -18.59 -1.90 -11.50
C ASP A 833 -18.70 -0.40 -11.82
N ASN A 834 -17.86 0.08 -12.77
CA ASN A 834 -17.92 1.44 -13.28
C ASN A 834 -17.23 1.51 -14.64
N TYR A 835 -17.48 2.56 -15.43
CA TYR A 835 -17.01 2.70 -16.81
C TYR A 835 -17.43 1.52 -17.71
N PHE A 836 -18.59 0.96 -17.45
CA PHE A 836 -19.16 -0.13 -18.23
C PHE A 836 -20.00 0.37 -19.41
N SER A 837 -20.36 -0.54 -20.33
CA SER A 837 -21.26 -0.24 -21.45
C SER A 837 -22.56 -1.02 -21.31
N LEU A 838 -23.67 -0.45 -21.83
CA LEU A 838 -24.98 -1.12 -21.90
C LEU A 838 -25.44 -1.18 -23.34
N LEU A 839 -25.67 -2.37 -23.85
CA LEU A 839 -26.25 -2.61 -25.15
C LEU A 839 -27.71 -2.11 -25.22
N PRO A 840 -28.28 -1.90 -26.41
CA PRO A 840 -29.71 -1.59 -26.58
C PRO A 840 -30.61 -2.58 -25.84
N GLY A 841 -31.55 -2.05 -25.03
CA GLY A 841 -32.47 -2.84 -24.21
C GLY A 841 -31.86 -3.48 -22.96
N GLU A 842 -30.56 -3.35 -22.73
CA GLU A 842 -29.90 -3.98 -21.58
C GLU A 842 -30.24 -3.29 -20.26
N LYS A 843 -30.35 -4.10 -19.19
CA LYS A 843 -30.54 -3.68 -17.82
C LYS A 843 -29.36 -4.11 -16.97
N LYS A 844 -28.96 -3.25 -16.04
CA LYS A 844 -27.90 -3.53 -15.07
C LYS A 844 -28.28 -3.04 -13.68
N THR A 845 -28.10 -3.88 -12.70
CA THR A 845 -28.21 -3.52 -11.28
C THR A 845 -26.84 -3.63 -10.66
N LEU A 846 -26.47 -2.64 -9.85
CA LEU A 846 -25.18 -2.65 -9.14
C LEU A 846 -25.25 -1.82 -7.86
N ARG A 847 -24.26 -1.97 -7.02
CA ARG A 847 -24.18 -1.34 -5.71
C ARG A 847 -22.89 -0.55 -5.55
N GLY A 848 -22.98 0.51 -4.73
CA GLY A 848 -21.83 1.25 -4.23
C GLY A 848 -21.87 1.29 -2.70
N ALA A 849 -20.79 0.90 -2.05
CA ALA A 849 -20.65 0.96 -0.60
C ALA A 849 -19.83 2.19 -0.20
N PHE A 850 -20.24 2.86 0.88
CA PHE A 850 -19.60 4.06 1.41
C PHE A 850 -19.83 4.19 2.92
N ALA A 851 -19.20 5.15 3.58
CA ALA A 851 -19.45 5.44 4.98
C ALA A 851 -20.24 6.75 5.11
N ALA A 852 -21.35 6.74 5.89
CA ALA A 852 -22.18 7.93 6.10
C ALA A 852 -21.40 9.11 6.72
N GLU A 853 -20.35 8.83 7.50
CA GLU A 853 -19.48 9.86 8.07
C GLU A 853 -18.74 10.69 7.01
N ASP A 854 -18.42 10.09 5.85
CA ASP A 854 -17.74 10.76 4.73
C ASP A 854 -18.63 11.77 4.02
N LEU A 855 -19.94 11.75 4.28
CA LEU A 855 -20.87 12.77 3.82
C LEU A 855 -20.66 14.13 4.52
N GLY A 856 -20.05 14.15 5.72
CA GLY A 856 -19.84 15.39 6.49
C GLY A 856 -21.13 16.12 6.86
N GLY A 857 -22.26 15.39 7.01
CA GLY A 857 -23.58 15.94 7.34
C GLY A 857 -24.40 16.41 6.12
N GLU A 858 -23.89 16.22 4.90
CA GLU A 858 -24.64 16.45 3.65
C GLU A 858 -25.40 15.18 3.23
N LYS A 859 -26.28 15.29 2.23
CA LYS A 859 -27.00 14.14 1.67
C LYS A 859 -26.27 13.58 0.45
N PRO A 860 -26.31 12.24 0.26
CA PRO A 860 -25.75 11.64 -0.95
C PRO A 860 -26.69 11.85 -2.16
N VAL A 861 -26.09 12.12 -3.31
CA VAL A 861 -26.78 12.24 -4.61
C VAL A 861 -26.00 11.41 -5.64
N LEU A 862 -26.71 10.57 -6.39
CA LEU A 862 -26.10 9.81 -7.48
C LEU A 862 -26.03 10.69 -8.74
N LYS A 863 -24.85 10.79 -9.34
CA LYS A 863 -24.63 11.34 -10.68
C LYS A 863 -24.28 10.22 -11.64
N ILE A 864 -24.86 10.25 -12.81
CA ILE A 864 -24.63 9.30 -13.90
C ILE A 864 -24.20 10.09 -15.12
N SER A 865 -23.08 9.67 -15.71
CA SER A 865 -22.52 10.24 -16.93
C SER A 865 -21.92 9.12 -17.79
N GLY A 866 -21.32 9.45 -18.91
CA GLY A 866 -20.65 8.50 -19.78
C GLY A 866 -20.21 9.15 -21.07
N TRP A 867 -19.63 8.38 -21.98
CA TRP A 867 -19.14 8.91 -23.25
C TRP A 867 -20.25 9.62 -24.06
N ASN A 868 -21.38 8.97 -24.18
CA ASN A 868 -22.57 9.50 -24.88
C ASN A 868 -23.84 9.53 -24.00
N VAL A 869 -23.72 9.36 -22.69
CA VAL A 869 -24.83 9.38 -21.74
C VAL A 869 -25.10 10.82 -21.29
N LYS A 870 -26.39 11.25 -21.39
CA LYS A 870 -26.85 12.60 -21.06
C LYS A 870 -27.96 12.60 -20.01
#